data_bcd5866817ebaff70585bd2311c48d10
#
_entry.id   bcd5866817ebaff70585bd2311c48d10
#
_cell.length_a   1.000
_cell.length_b   1.000
_cell.length_c   1.000
_cell.angle_alpha   90.00
_cell.angle_beta   90.00
_cell.angle_gamma   90.00
#
_symmetry.space_group_name_H-M   'P 1'
#
loop_
_entity.id
_entity.type
_entity.pdbx_description
1 polymer ?
#
loop_
_entity_poly.entity_id
_entity_poly.type
_entity_poly.pdbx_seq_one_letter_code
_entity_poly.pdbx_strand_id
1 'polypeptide(L)'
;PAITMHSFSDEYKQGTYEIIRTLPISPLQLVAGKFLGNLFIVLVAILPTLLYAFTLDALSDIGGIDWGATYGSYFGLLFLAACYTVIGIYISSITKNNLVSLLVSILVCLLLFKGFNGLSQLSVFTNGANFYISKLGLEAHYMNMSKGLLTAEDIIYFLSILVLFAIGSMENIKGKVKYIITVAVLISFNIFFSIYNFQLDLTKEQRYTLHESTTEIIAAINKPARVHLYLGGDIPPYYKNIAVAAATLLERFKQINPNAISWDIEIPGELYKDDALYQFYDSLSTLGLPIQRIQTENGPSDKRVDQLMIPGALIEVEGQAPIVIDLRTSKKYFKPYNIVKDIPEEDMEATANAAVSLLEYKFTQALYLLNRKVIPNIAYLTGNGEPVNLTVNHLGESIMHSYNLAVFDLKKGFPNPQKIKTLLIVKPTQAFTELDKLKLDQFVMGGGNIVWALDKLVAEYDSLQKTSGAYTAYDRSLALDDLLFKYGVRINANLVQDLNCAKLPMVVGKGEDGSPLIQRMPWPYFPFLQGNEQHPIVQNIDRVLSYFPSSIDTIAVAGIQKTILLSTDSNSRILSSPAVVDINSGKQEGELESFQKNHLSVAVLAEGKFPSLFSNRVSAVMLDSIKASTGKGYLEKGIASSKQVIISDADILTNQVDVKRGPLPMGMMPYEEYQFANHDFFVNTIAYLNEPIGLLASRSKQQLLRLLNRQKVEEHRVLVQFILVLGPLVLLGLFYLIWTGYRKRQFAI
;
A
#
# COMPACT_ATOMS: atom_id res chain seq x y z
N PRO A 1 -33.24 -1.61 21.00
CA PRO A 1 -34.14 -2.52 21.72
C PRO A 1 -34.73 -1.93 23.03
N ALA A 2 -33.93 -1.29 23.91
CA ALA A 2 -34.42 -0.71 25.16
C ALA A 2 -35.50 0.39 24.94
N ILE A 3 -35.30 1.27 23.97
CA ILE A 3 -36.22 2.37 23.63
C ILE A 3 -37.51 1.78 23.03
N THR A 4 -37.42 0.72 22.23
CA THR A 4 -38.52 0.17 21.45
C THR A 4 -39.33 -0.89 22.18
N MET A 5 -38.83 -1.44 23.31
CA MET A 5 -39.52 -2.52 24.04
C MET A 5 -40.91 -2.13 24.52
N HIS A 6 -41.17 -0.85 24.77
CA HIS A 6 -42.44 -0.30 25.21
C HIS A 6 -43.39 0.10 24.08
N SER A 7 -42.94 0.04 22.80
CA SER A 7 -43.63 0.67 21.68
C SER A 7 -45.07 0.10 21.45
N PHE A 8 -45.26 -1.20 21.59
CA PHE A 8 -46.56 -1.88 21.47
C PHE A 8 -46.90 -2.73 22.68
N SER A 9 -45.91 -3.33 23.34
CA SER A 9 -46.14 -4.26 24.42
C SER A 9 -46.83 -3.60 25.66
N ASP A 10 -46.54 -2.33 25.96
CA ASP A 10 -47.25 -1.57 26.99
C ASP A 10 -48.69 -1.28 26.60
N GLU A 11 -48.95 -0.93 25.35
CA GLU A 11 -50.31 -0.67 24.85
C GLU A 11 -51.17 -1.92 24.87
N TYR A 12 -50.61 -3.10 24.54
CA TYR A 12 -51.26 -4.37 24.65
C TYR A 12 -51.55 -4.75 26.13
N LYS A 13 -50.60 -4.46 27.02
CA LYS A 13 -50.74 -4.76 28.44
C LYS A 13 -51.77 -3.88 29.10
N GLN A 14 -51.88 -2.61 28.72
CA GLN A 14 -52.81 -1.63 29.28
C GLN A 14 -54.18 -1.61 28.56
N GLY A 15 -54.34 -2.35 27.45
CA GLY A 15 -55.57 -2.34 26.63
C GLY A 15 -55.78 -1.06 25.83
N THR A 16 -54.83 -0.14 25.80
CA THR A 16 -54.91 1.14 25.07
C THR A 16 -54.75 0.98 23.57
N TYR A 17 -54.19 -0.13 23.09
CA TYR A 17 -54.05 -0.43 21.67
C TYR A 17 -55.40 -0.50 20.94
N GLU A 18 -56.43 -1.03 21.58
CA GLU A 18 -57.77 -1.10 20.97
C GLU A 18 -58.37 0.29 20.71
N ILE A 19 -58.07 1.24 21.63
CA ILE A 19 -58.49 2.65 21.48
C ILE A 19 -57.77 3.30 20.31
N ILE A 20 -56.45 3.08 20.20
CA ILE A 20 -55.65 3.61 19.09
C ILE A 20 -56.16 3.09 17.73
N ARG A 21 -56.62 1.85 17.69
CA ARG A 21 -57.13 1.21 16.48
C ARG A 21 -58.47 1.77 16.02
N THR A 22 -59.23 2.44 16.88
CA THR A 22 -60.48 3.14 16.52
C THR A 22 -60.24 4.51 15.88
N LEU A 23 -59.02 5.05 15.96
CA LEU A 23 -58.65 6.30 15.34
C LEU A 23 -58.54 6.14 13.80
N PRO A 24 -58.81 7.20 13.02
CA PRO A 24 -58.74 7.17 11.55
C PRO A 24 -57.27 7.25 11.05
N ILE A 25 -56.43 6.35 11.54
CA ILE A 25 -55.01 6.24 11.16
C ILE A 25 -54.75 4.87 10.55
N SER A 26 -53.96 4.87 9.47
CA SER A 26 -53.56 3.61 8.84
C SER A 26 -52.51 2.86 9.69
N PRO A 27 -52.46 1.52 9.65
CA PRO A 27 -51.40 0.76 10.32
C PRO A 27 -50.00 1.21 9.95
N LEU A 28 -49.79 1.64 8.69
CA LEU A 28 -48.52 2.21 8.22
C LEU A 28 -48.18 3.50 8.95
N GLN A 29 -49.14 4.40 9.11
CA GLN A 29 -48.92 5.67 9.82
C GLN A 29 -48.61 5.43 11.30
N LEU A 30 -49.23 4.44 11.95
CA LEU A 30 -48.96 4.08 13.32
C LEU A 30 -47.54 3.53 13.50
N VAL A 31 -47.15 2.56 12.67
CA VAL A 31 -45.80 1.98 12.71
C VAL A 31 -44.72 3.03 12.36
N ALA A 32 -44.95 3.83 11.31
CA ALA A 32 -44.04 4.89 10.89
C ALA A 32 -43.90 5.96 11.98
N GLY A 33 -44.98 6.38 12.63
CA GLY A 33 -44.92 7.34 13.74
C GLY A 33 -44.08 6.84 14.91
N LYS A 34 -44.31 5.58 15.32
CA LYS A 34 -43.50 4.95 16.38
C LYS A 34 -42.02 4.77 15.96
N PHE A 35 -41.78 4.38 14.70
CA PHE A 35 -40.43 4.24 14.15
C PHE A 35 -39.71 5.58 14.17
N LEU A 36 -40.29 6.63 13.60
CA LEU A 36 -39.65 7.96 13.54
C LEU A 36 -39.43 8.55 14.92
N GLY A 37 -40.38 8.37 15.86
CA GLY A 37 -40.24 8.84 17.25
C GLY A 37 -39.06 8.16 17.96
N ASN A 38 -38.98 6.83 17.89
CA ASN A 38 -37.87 6.09 18.50
C ASN A 38 -36.54 6.36 17.83
N LEU A 39 -36.51 6.44 16.49
CA LEU A 39 -35.30 6.77 15.72
C LEU A 39 -34.80 8.18 16.04
N PHE A 40 -35.69 9.14 16.22
CA PHE A 40 -35.33 10.52 16.61
C PHE A 40 -34.61 10.55 17.96
N ILE A 41 -35.06 9.77 18.94
CA ILE A 41 -34.40 9.67 20.26
C ILE A 41 -32.98 9.11 20.09
N VAL A 42 -32.79 8.07 19.27
CA VAL A 42 -31.48 7.48 18.99
C VAL A 42 -30.60 8.49 18.28
N LEU A 43 -31.12 9.24 17.30
CA LEU A 43 -30.39 10.27 16.58
C LEU A 43 -29.90 11.38 17.51
N VAL A 44 -30.76 11.85 18.40
CA VAL A 44 -30.39 12.85 19.43
C VAL A 44 -29.27 12.33 20.34
N ALA A 45 -29.25 11.02 20.64
CA ALA A 45 -28.21 10.41 21.46
C ALA A 45 -26.87 10.26 20.68
N ILE A 46 -26.91 10.06 19.36
CA ILE A 46 -25.72 9.89 18.52
C ILE A 46 -25.07 11.23 18.17
N LEU A 47 -25.86 12.30 17.91
CA LEU A 47 -25.34 13.59 17.46
C LEU A 47 -24.21 14.17 18.34
N PRO A 48 -24.30 14.16 19.68
CA PRO A 48 -23.22 14.67 20.54
C PRO A 48 -21.90 13.90 20.39
N THR A 49 -21.91 12.67 19.88
CA THR A 49 -20.67 11.89 19.66
C THR A 49 -19.82 12.44 18.51
N LEU A 50 -20.37 13.31 17.64
CA LEU A 50 -19.58 14.06 16.65
C LEU A 50 -18.49 14.90 17.30
N LEU A 51 -18.68 15.30 18.57
CA LEU A 51 -17.63 15.98 19.34
C LEU A 51 -16.32 15.18 19.38
N TYR A 52 -16.40 13.85 19.38
CA TYR A 52 -15.21 12.97 19.34
C TYR A 52 -14.43 13.15 18.03
N ALA A 53 -15.14 13.24 16.89
CA ALA A 53 -14.51 13.45 15.60
C ALA A 53 -13.81 14.82 15.54
N PHE A 54 -14.46 15.90 16.03
CA PHE A 54 -13.85 17.22 16.10
C PHE A 54 -12.63 17.27 17.03
N THR A 55 -12.68 16.59 18.17
CA THR A 55 -11.52 16.54 19.09
C THR A 55 -10.36 15.74 18.49
N LEU A 56 -10.63 14.63 17.79
CA LEU A 56 -9.60 13.86 17.09
C LEU A 56 -8.96 14.68 15.97
N ASP A 57 -9.76 15.44 15.22
CA ASP A 57 -9.26 16.33 14.16
C ASP A 57 -8.34 17.43 14.71
N ALA A 58 -8.74 18.07 15.83
CA ALA A 58 -7.94 19.09 16.49
C ALA A 58 -6.62 18.56 17.07
N LEU A 59 -6.60 17.31 17.51
CA LEU A 59 -5.42 16.65 18.08
C LEU A 59 -4.56 15.91 17.04
N SER A 60 -5.06 15.79 15.81
CA SER A 60 -4.33 15.16 14.72
C SER A 60 -3.12 15.97 14.31
N ASP A 61 -2.13 15.28 13.78
CA ASP A 61 -0.95 15.88 13.17
C ASP A 61 -1.27 16.33 11.71
N ILE A 62 -0.37 16.21 10.80
CA ILE A 62 -0.52 16.67 9.41
C ILE A 62 -1.71 15.96 8.72
N GLY A 63 -2.66 16.75 8.23
CA GLY A 63 -3.77 16.28 7.38
C GLY A 63 -5.13 16.07 8.05
N GLY A 64 -5.27 16.21 9.38
CA GLY A 64 -6.54 16.05 10.10
C GLY A 64 -7.10 14.62 10.02
N ILE A 65 -8.37 14.40 10.41
CA ILE A 65 -9.07 13.13 10.21
C ILE A 65 -9.69 13.06 8.81
N ASP A 66 -10.06 11.85 8.38
CA ASP A 66 -10.84 11.64 7.15
C ASP A 66 -12.33 11.91 7.42
N TRP A 67 -12.77 13.15 7.15
CA TRP A 67 -14.15 13.56 7.33
C TRP A 67 -15.11 12.76 6.44
N GLY A 68 -14.69 12.38 5.23
CA GLY A 68 -15.51 11.58 4.33
C GLY A 68 -15.80 10.18 4.91
N ALA A 69 -14.77 9.49 5.40
CA ALA A 69 -14.93 8.22 6.09
C ALA A 69 -15.74 8.38 7.38
N THR A 70 -15.54 9.48 8.12
CA THR A 70 -16.30 9.79 9.34
C THR A 70 -17.78 9.98 9.03
N TYR A 71 -18.16 10.77 8.03
CA TYR A 71 -19.56 10.93 7.61
C TYR A 71 -20.17 9.61 7.13
N GLY A 72 -19.41 8.80 6.36
CA GLY A 72 -19.84 7.46 5.94
C GLY A 72 -20.15 6.56 7.13
N SER A 73 -19.30 6.59 8.16
CA SER A 73 -19.48 5.85 9.41
C SER A 73 -20.76 6.27 10.16
N TYR A 74 -20.99 7.58 10.31
CA TYR A 74 -22.22 8.07 10.95
C TYR A 74 -23.48 7.76 10.13
N PHE A 75 -23.38 7.81 8.81
CA PHE A 75 -24.46 7.43 7.91
C PHE A 75 -24.80 5.93 8.05
N GLY A 76 -23.78 5.07 8.04
CA GLY A 76 -23.95 3.63 8.32
C GLY A 76 -24.53 3.36 9.70
N LEU A 77 -24.08 4.10 10.73
CA LEU A 77 -24.62 3.99 12.08
C LEU A 77 -26.09 4.37 12.16
N LEU A 78 -26.52 5.37 11.38
CA LEU A 78 -27.94 5.76 11.27
C LEU A 78 -28.77 4.64 10.67
N PHE A 79 -28.33 3.99 9.58
CA PHE A 79 -29.01 2.86 8.99
C PHE A 79 -29.08 1.66 9.94
N LEU A 80 -27.99 1.35 10.63
CA LEU A 80 -27.94 0.28 11.62
C LEU A 80 -28.91 0.56 12.78
N ALA A 81 -28.94 1.80 13.29
CA ALA A 81 -29.87 2.22 14.32
C ALA A 81 -31.33 2.12 13.86
N ALA A 82 -31.61 2.49 12.61
CA ALA A 82 -32.94 2.35 12.01
C ALA A 82 -33.37 0.87 11.94
N CYS A 83 -32.48 -0.03 11.50
CA CYS A 83 -32.77 -1.47 11.50
C CYS A 83 -33.04 -2.01 12.90
N TYR A 84 -32.21 -1.66 13.87
CA TYR A 84 -32.42 -2.09 15.25
C TYR A 84 -33.71 -1.53 15.84
N THR A 85 -34.10 -0.33 15.46
CA THR A 85 -35.35 0.30 15.88
C THR A 85 -36.57 -0.44 15.30
N VAL A 86 -36.58 -0.74 14.00
CA VAL A 86 -37.70 -1.44 13.36
C VAL A 86 -37.83 -2.90 13.83
N ILE A 87 -36.70 -3.60 14.04
CA ILE A 87 -36.66 -4.95 14.62
C ILE A 87 -37.27 -4.94 16.02
N GLY A 88 -36.87 -3.98 16.86
CA GLY A 88 -37.39 -3.86 18.21
C GLY A 88 -38.89 -3.52 18.24
N ILE A 89 -39.38 -2.68 17.32
CA ILE A 89 -40.83 -2.41 17.16
C ILE A 89 -41.55 -3.67 16.72
N TYR A 90 -41.02 -4.44 15.78
CA TYR A 90 -41.61 -5.70 15.33
C TYR A 90 -41.76 -6.70 16.48
N ILE A 91 -40.70 -6.92 17.26
CA ILE A 91 -40.73 -7.83 18.40
C ILE A 91 -41.70 -7.33 19.48
N SER A 92 -41.74 -6.01 19.74
CA SER A 92 -42.70 -5.40 20.66
C SER A 92 -44.14 -5.58 20.20
N SER A 93 -44.40 -5.66 18.87
CA SER A 93 -45.75 -5.88 18.33
C SER A 93 -46.25 -7.34 18.49
N ILE A 94 -45.37 -8.29 18.72
CA ILE A 94 -45.69 -9.71 18.86
C ILE A 94 -45.84 -10.11 20.35
N THR A 95 -45.19 -9.35 21.24
CA THR A 95 -45.08 -9.73 22.67
C THR A 95 -45.85 -8.75 23.57
N LYS A 96 -46.50 -9.29 24.62
CA LYS A 96 -47.20 -8.48 25.67
C LYS A 96 -46.28 -8.17 26.86
N ASN A 97 -45.08 -8.70 26.90
CA ASN A 97 -44.13 -8.54 28.00
C ASN A 97 -42.89 -7.77 27.54
N ASN A 98 -42.66 -6.61 28.18
CA ASN A 98 -41.54 -5.70 27.82
C ASN A 98 -40.17 -6.37 27.98
N LEU A 99 -39.98 -7.18 29.04
CA LEU A 99 -38.70 -7.86 29.28
C LEU A 99 -38.40 -8.89 28.16
N VAL A 100 -39.45 -9.67 27.79
CA VAL A 100 -39.33 -10.62 26.67
C VAL A 100 -39.05 -9.88 25.36
N SER A 101 -39.75 -8.76 25.12
CA SER A 101 -39.52 -7.91 23.95
C SER A 101 -38.08 -7.42 23.89
N LEU A 102 -37.52 -6.97 25.02
CA LEU A 102 -36.12 -6.51 25.10
C LEU A 102 -35.13 -7.64 24.77
N LEU A 103 -35.24 -8.77 25.47
CA LEU A 103 -34.32 -9.90 25.35
C LEU A 103 -34.32 -10.50 23.94
N VAL A 104 -35.53 -10.73 23.39
CA VAL A 104 -35.64 -11.26 22.01
C VAL A 104 -35.16 -10.27 20.99
N SER A 105 -35.41 -8.95 21.15
CA SER A 105 -34.90 -7.93 20.26
C SER A 105 -33.38 -7.88 20.27
N ILE A 106 -32.72 -7.96 21.43
CA ILE A 106 -31.25 -8.01 21.55
C ILE A 106 -30.73 -9.25 20.84
N LEU A 107 -31.34 -10.43 21.08
CA LEU A 107 -30.89 -11.67 20.43
C LEU A 107 -31.01 -11.61 18.92
N VAL A 108 -32.12 -11.14 18.36
CA VAL A 108 -32.32 -11.02 16.91
C VAL A 108 -31.37 -10.02 16.30
N CYS A 109 -31.17 -8.86 16.95
CA CYS A 109 -30.19 -7.87 16.47
C CYS A 109 -28.74 -8.44 16.45
N LEU A 110 -28.36 -9.18 17.49
CA LEU A 110 -27.04 -9.81 17.59
C LEU A 110 -26.87 -10.91 16.54
N LEU A 111 -27.86 -11.74 16.31
CA LEU A 111 -27.82 -12.78 15.28
C LEU A 111 -27.73 -12.18 13.86
N LEU A 112 -28.50 -11.14 13.55
CA LEU A 112 -28.42 -10.48 12.25
C LEU A 112 -27.12 -9.71 12.06
N PHE A 113 -26.52 -9.19 13.13
CA PHE A 113 -25.25 -8.46 13.05
C PHE A 113 -24.04 -9.41 12.99
N LYS A 114 -23.87 -10.28 13.99
CA LYS A 114 -22.68 -11.15 14.13
C LYS A 114 -22.90 -12.59 13.67
N GLY A 115 -24.15 -13.08 13.61
CA GLY A 115 -24.42 -14.49 13.40
C GLY A 115 -23.91 -15.01 12.06
N PHE A 116 -24.12 -14.27 10.98
CA PHE A 116 -23.65 -14.66 9.64
C PHE A 116 -22.13 -14.63 9.52
N ASN A 117 -21.46 -13.67 10.17
CA ASN A 117 -20.01 -13.65 10.23
C ASN A 117 -19.48 -14.84 11.05
N GLY A 118 -20.11 -15.17 12.18
CA GLY A 118 -19.76 -16.37 12.95
C GLY A 118 -19.96 -17.66 12.15
N LEU A 119 -21.07 -17.76 11.40
CA LEU A 119 -21.34 -18.92 10.53
C LEU A 119 -20.30 -19.03 9.40
N SER A 120 -19.89 -17.92 8.82
CA SER A 120 -18.87 -17.91 7.73
C SER A 120 -17.50 -18.42 8.17
N GLN A 121 -17.22 -18.41 9.47
CA GLN A 121 -15.95 -18.88 10.04
C GLN A 121 -15.92 -20.39 10.31
N LEU A 122 -17.05 -21.10 10.11
CA LEU A 122 -17.07 -22.54 10.28
C LEU A 122 -16.29 -23.24 9.16
N SER A 123 -15.51 -24.24 9.51
CA SER A 123 -14.65 -25.01 8.59
C SER A 123 -15.41 -25.73 7.46
N VAL A 124 -16.72 -25.85 7.57
CA VAL A 124 -17.59 -26.42 6.53
C VAL A 124 -17.72 -25.49 5.30
N PHE A 125 -17.53 -24.18 5.47
CA PHE A 125 -17.67 -23.18 4.43
C PHE A 125 -16.28 -22.73 3.93
N THR A 126 -15.59 -23.63 3.22
CA THR A 126 -14.30 -23.37 2.54
C THR A 126 -14.52 -22.86 1.11
N ASN A 127 -13.46 -22.47 0.40
CA ASN A 127 -13.49 -22.17 -1.03
C ASN A 127 -14.36 -20.98 -1.45
N GLY A 128 -14.33 -19.88 -0.69
CA GLY A 128 -15.02 -18.63 -1.04
C GLY A 128 -16.48 -18.55 -0.62
N ALA A 129 -17.14 -19.66 -0.22
CA ALA A 129 -18.50 -19.64 0.30
C ALA A 129 -18.65 -18.79 1.57
N ASN A 130 -17.60 -18.77 2.41
CA ASN A 130 -17.49 -17.92 3.61
C ASN A 130 -17.68 -16.43 3.29
N PHE A 131 -17.14 -15.94 2.18
CA PHE A 131 -17.28 -14.56 1.73
C PHE A 131 -18.75 -14.19 1.45
N TYR A 132 -19.49 -15.05 0.73
CA TYR A 132 -20.89 -14.80 0.41
C TYR A 132 -21.80 -14.94 1.64
N ILE A 133 -21.50 -15.88 2.57
CA ILE A 133 -22.25 -16.04 3.81
C ILE A 133 -22.08 -14.81 4.70
N SER A 134 -20.88 -14.27 4.84
CA SER A 134 -20.62 -13.06 5.63
C SER A 134 -21.38 -11.85 5.11
N LYS A 135 -21.57 -11.73 3.79
CA LYS A 135 -22.37 -10.66 3.14
C LYS A 135 -23.88 -10.72 3.45
N LEU A 136 -24.39 -11.82 4.00
CA LEU A 136 -25.80 -11.88 4.44
C LEU A 136 -26.03 -11.16 5.79
N GLY A 137 -24.97 -10.77 6.49
CA GLY A 137 -25.05 -10.11 7.80
C GLY A 137 -25.02 -8.58 7.71
N LEU A 138 -25.71 -7.92 8.66
CA LEU A 138 -25.67 -6.45 8.80
C LEU A 138 -24.25 -5.91 9.00
N GLU A 139 -23.35 -6.68 9.60
CA GLU A 139 -21.98 -6.28 9.88
C GLU A 139 -21.20 -5.99 8.61
N ALA A 140 -21.28 -6.85 7.59
CA ALA A 140 -20.52 -6.68 6.34
C ALA A 140 -20.87 -5.35 5.65
N HIS A 141 -22.18 -5.06 5.54
CA HIS A 141 -22.69 -3.84 4.92
C HIS A 141 -22.36 -2.58 5.76
N TYR A 142 -22.47 -2.67 7.09
CA TYR A 142 -22.08 -1.59 7.99
C TYR A 142 -20.58 -1.28 7.90
N MET A 143 -19.74 -2.32 7.83
CA MET A 143 -18.29 -2.14 7.74
C MET A 143 -17.85 -1.40 6.46
N ASN A 144 -18.52 -1.60 5.33
CA ASN A 144 -18.27 -0.82 4.11
C ASN A 144 -18.57 0.66 4.34
N MET A 145 -19.77 0.97 4.86
CA MET A 145 -20.16 2.35 5.16
C MET A 145 -19.25 2.99 6.21
N SER A 146 -18.82 2.24 7.22
CA SER A 146 -17.93 2.74 8.28
C SER A 146 -16.54 3.13 7.77
N LYS A 147 -16.13 2.58 6.63
CA LYS A 147 -14.88 2.93 5.94
C LYS A 147 -15.06 4.11 4.97
N GLY A 148 -16.25 4.67 4.85
CA GLY A 148 -16.56 5.76 3.92
C GLY A 148 -16.97 5.32 2.52
N LEU A 149 -17.20 4.03 2.30
CA LEU A 149 -17.69 3.49 1.03
C LEU A 149 -19.21 3.29 1.11
N LEU A 150 -19.97 4.05 0.33
CA LEU A 150 -21.41 3.89 0.21
C LEU A 150 -21.72 3.17 -1.10
N THR A 151 -22.21 1.94 -1.01
CA THR A 151 -22.67 1.18 -2.18
C THR A 151 -24.18 1.14 -2.26
N ALA A 152 -24.72 1.07 -3.47
CA ALA A 152 -26.16 0.87 -3.66
C ALA A 152 -26.59 -0.47 -3.05
N GLU A 153 -25.77 -1.50 -3.13
CA GLU A 153 -25.98 -2.81 -2.50
C GLU A 153 -26.24 -2.66 -0.99
N ASP A 154 -25.35 -1.94 -0.28
CA ASP A 154 -25.46 -1.75 1.17
C ASP A 154 -26.72 -0.98 1.56
N ILE A 155 -27.01 0.12 0.86
CA ILE A 155 -28.20 0.94 1.12
C ILE A 155 -29.50 0.14 0.89
N ILE A 156 -29.58 -0.58 -0.22
CA ILE A 156 -30.76 -1.41 -0.55
C ILE A 156 -30.93 -2.55 0.43
N TYR A 157 -29.85 -3.16 0.89
CA TYR A 157 -29.89 -4.19 1.91
C TYR A 157 -30.50 -3.66 3.23
N PHE A 158 -30.02 -2.51 3.74
CA PHE A 158 -30.58 -1.88 4.94
C PHE A 158 -32.05 -1.50 4.74
N LEU A 159 -32.40 -0.91 3.59
CA LEU A 159 -33.78 -0.58 3.27
C LEU A 159 -34.67 -1.84 3.18
N SER A 160 -34.15 -2.94 2.69
CA SER A 160 -34.87 -4.21 2.62
C SER A 160 -35.20 -4.75 4.01
N ILE A 161 -34.26 -4.69 4.94
CA ILE A 161 -34.47 -5.06 6.35
C ILE A 161 -35.53 -4.13 6.99
N LEU A 162 -35.43 -2.82 6.76
CA LEU A 162 -36.40 -1.85 7.26
C LEU A 162 -37.84 -2.17 6.78
N VAL A 163 -38.00 -2.40 5.48
CA VAL A 163 -39.30 -2.72 4.86
C VAL A 163 -39.82 -4.05 5.39
N LEU A 164 -38.99 -5.08 5.46
CA LEU A 164 -39.36 -6.42 5.91
C LEU A 164 -39.95 -6.39 7.33
N PHE A 165 -39.27 -5.78 8.28
CA PHE A 165 -39.70 -5.73 9.67
C PHE A 165 -40.83 -4.70 9.90
N ALA A 166 -40.87 -3.59 9.13
CA ALA A 166 -41.98 -2.64 9.20
C ALA A 166 -43.29 -3.27 8.72
N ILE A 167 -43.26 -3.99 7.59
CA ILE A 167 -44.42 -4.73 7.10
C ILE A 167 -44.84 -5.84 8.09
N GLY A 168 -43.85 -6.56 8.66
CA GLY A 168 -44.11 -7.54 9.72
C GLY A 168 -44.80 -6.98 10.95
N SER A 169 -44.58 -5.70 11.28
CA SER A 169 -45.21 -4.99 12.40
C SER A 169 -46.65 -4.58 12.12
N MET A 170 -47.12 -4.64 10.89
CA MET A 170 -48.49 -4.29 10.53
C MET A 170 -49.42 -5.50 10.70
N GLU A 171 -50.41 -5.38 11.59
CA GLU A 171 -51.37 -6.46 11.92
C GLU A 171 -52.22 -6.97 10.75
N ASN A 172 -52.20 -6.24 9.61
CA ASN A 172 -53.07 -6.49 8.46
C ASN A 172 -52.46 -7.32 7.32
N ILE A 173 -51.33 -8.00 7.53
CA ILE A 173 -50.85 -8.97 6.54
C ILE A 173 -51.65 -10.26 6.66
N LYS A 174 -52.92 -10.17 6.33
CA LYS A 174 -53.84 -11.31 6.25
C LYS A 174 -53.62 -12.21 5.03
N GLY A 175 -52.54 -12.08 4.34
CA GLY A 175 -52.19 -12.93 3.20
C GLY A 175 -50.72 -13.34 3.22
N LYS A 176 -50.44 -14.59 3.59
CA LYS A 176 -49.08 -15.17 3.48
C LYS A 176 -48.45 -14.95 2.10
N VAL A 177 -49.29 -14.93 1.06
CA VAL A 177 -48.90 -14.71 -0.33
C VAL A 177 -48.31 -13.31 -0.56
N LYS A 178 -48.94 -12.24 -0.02
CA LYS A 178 -48.41 -10.86 -0.17
C LYS A 178 -47.05 -10.68 0.52
N TYR A 179 -46.88 -11.29 1.71
CA TYR A 179 -45.59 -11.26 2.40
C TYR A 179 -44.49 -11.99 1.63
N ILE A 180 -44.80 -13.19 1.09
CA ILE A 180 -43.88 -13.96 0.27
C ILE A 180 -43.49 -13.19 -0.99
N ILE A 181 -44.43 -12.54 -1.67
CA ILE A 181 -44.16 -11.71 -2.84
C ILE A 181 -43.25 -10.53 -2.47
N THR A 182 -43.49 -9.86 -1.33
CA THR A 182 -42.63 -8.76 -0.88
C THR A 182 -41.23 -9.26 -0.60
N VAL A 183 -41.04 -10.38 0.08
CA VAL A 183 -39.74 -10.99 0.34
C VAL A 183 -39.02 -11.31 -0.98
N ALA A 184 -39.73 -11.93 -1.95
CA ALA A 184 -39.18 -12.28 -3.25
C ALA A 184 -38.72 -11.02 -4.04
N VAL A 185 -39.53 -9.95 -4.01
CA VAL A 185 -39.17 -8.66 -4.62
C VAL A 185 -37.94 -8.06 -3.97
N LEU A 186 -37.86 -8.03 -2.62
CA LEU A 186 -36.69 -7.50 -1.91
C LEU A 186 -35.42 -8.29 -2.22
N ILE A 187 -35.52 -9.63 -2.27
CA ILE A 187 -34.38 -10.48 -2.65
C ILE A 187 -33.95 -10.17 -4.10
N SER A 188 -34.90 -10.05 -5.03
CA SER A 188 -34.60 -9.71 -6.42
C SER A 188 -33.92 -8.35 -6.56
N PHE A 189 -34.37 -7.34 -5.79
CA PHE A 189 -33.70 -6.04 -5.75
C PHE A 189 -32.27 -6.13 -5.20
N ASN A 190 -32.04 -6.88 -4.12
CA ASN A 190 -30.69 -7.07 -3.58
C ASN A 190 -29.78 -7.76 -4.61
N ILE A 191 -30.24 -8.81 -5.29
CA ILE A 191 -29.48 -9.48 -6.35
C ILE A 191 -29.18 -8.52 -7.50
N PHE A 192 -30.17 -7.73 -7.94
CA PHE A 192 -29.99 -6.76 -9.00
C PHE A 192 -28.92 -5.73 -8.68
N PHE A 193 -28.95 -5.11 -7.49
CA PHE A 193 -27.98 -4.10 -7.07
C PHE A 193 -26.63 -4.69 -6.64
N SER A 194 -26.54 -5.98 -6.36
CA SER A 194 -25.27 -6.69 -6.21
C SER A 194 -24.54 -6.85 -7.56
N ILE A 195 -25.29 -6.95 -8.67
CA ILE A 195 -24.74 -7.03 -10.03
C ILE A 195 -24.41 -5.61 -10.56
N TYR A 196 -25.35 -4.66 -10.42
CA TYR A 196 -25.21 -3.27 -10.87
C TYR A 196 -24.77 -2.37 -9.71
N ASN A 197 -23.50 -2.43 -9.38
CA ASN A 197 -22.95 -1.77 -8.19
C ASN A 197 -22.59 -0.30 -8.47
N PHE A 198 -23.51 0.60 -8.11
CA PHE A 198 -23.18 2.02 -7.98
C PHE A 198 -22.54 2.25 -6.61
N GLN A 199 -21.35 2.86 -6.61
CA GLN A 199 -20.62 3.13 -5.37
C GLN A 199 -20.18 4.60 -5.32
N LEU A 200 -20.23 5.18 -4.11
CA LEU A 200 -19.75 6.51 -3.81
C LEU A 200 -18.66 6.40 -2.75
N ASP A 201 -17.45 6.73 -3.15
CA ASP A 201 -16.30 6.77 -2.26
C ASP A 201 -16.18 8.17 -1.64
N LEU A 202 -16.49 8.26 -0.35
CA LEU A 202 -16.42 9.51 0.40
C LEU A 202 -15.02 9.78 0.96
N THR A 203 -14.10 8.80 0.89
CA THR A 203 -12.75 8.96 1.44
C THR A 203 -11.99 10.07 0.72
N LYS A 204 -11.21 10.83 1.46
CA LYS A 204 -10.42 11.95 0.91
C LYS A 204 -9.41 11.48 -0.15
N GLU A 205 -8.84 10.31 0.04
CA GLU A 205 -7.86 9.70 -0.85
C GLU A 205 -8.48 8.79 -1.93
N GLN A 206 -9.81 8.75 -2.06
CA GLN A 206 -10.54 7.86 -3.00
C GLN A 206 -10.05 6.40 -2.96
N ARG A 207 -9.91 5.86 -1.76
CA ARG A 207 -9.30 4.54 -1.49
C ARG A 207 -10.00 3.38 -2.19
N TYR A 208 -11.29 3.53 -2.43
CA TYR A 208 -12.15 2.49 -2.99
C TYR A 208 -12.54 2.75 -4.45
N THR A 209 -12.10 3.83 -5.06
CA THR A 209 -12.31 4.11 -6.48
C THR A 209 -11.14 3.55 -7.29
N LEU A 210 -11.39 2.68 -8.26
CA LEU A 210 -10.33 2.17 -9.14
C LEU A 210 -9.75 3.29 -9.99
N HIS A 211 -8.45 3.24 -10.22
CA HIS A 211 -7.79 4.17 -11.12
C HIS A 211 -8.29 3.96 -12.57
N GLU A 212 -8.40 5.03 -13.35
CA GLU A 212 -8.89 4.97 -14.71
C GLU A 212 -8.09 3.98 -15.57
N SER A 213 -6.77 4.03 -15.48
CA SER A 213 -5.89 3.09 -16.19
C SER A 213 -6.09 1.63 -15.75
N THR A 214 -6.42 1.36 -14.49
CA THR A 214 -6.78 0.03 -14.02
C THR A 214 -8.02 -0.46 -14.74
N THR A 215 -9.06 0.39 -14.82
CA THR A 215 -10.31 0.07 -15.50
C THR A 215 -10.10 -0.23 -16.98
N GLU A 216 -9.29 0.58 -17.66
CA GLU A 216 -8.94 0.38 -19.08
C GLU A 216 -8.18 -0.92 -19.31
N ILE A 217 -7.17 -1.22 -18.47
CA ILE A 217 -6.38 -2.44 -18.58
C ILE A 217 -7.25 -3.68 -18.36
N ILE A 218 -8.10 -3.68 -17.31
CA ILE A 218 -8.97 -4.83 -17.01
C ILE A 218 -10.02 -5.03 -18.11
N ALA A 219 -10.59 -3.95 -18.64
CA ALA A 219 -11.53 -4.02 -19.76
C ALA A 219 -10.90 -4.59 -21.05
N ALA A 220 -9.59 -4.33 -21.24
CA ALA A 220 -8.84 -4.78 -22.41
C ALA A 220 -8.32 -6.24 -22.32
N ILE A 221 -8.50 -6.92 -21.20
CA ILE A 221 -8.09 -8.32 -21.02
C ILE A 221 -8.89 -9.23 -21.96
N ASN A 222 -8.17 -9.95 -22.81
CA ASN A 222 -8.77 -10.89 -23.78
C ASN A 222 -8.61 -12.36 -23.39
N LYS A 223 -7.61 -12.69 -22.54
CA LYS A 223 -7.34 -14.04 -22.08
C LYS A 223 -7.77 -14.17 -20.61
N PRO A 224 -8.62 -15.17 -20.27
CA PRO A 224 -9.05 -15.35 -18.90
C PRO A 224 -7.86 -15.68 -17.98
N ALA A 225 -7.79 -15.00 -16.85
CA ALA A 225 -6.80 -15.23 -15.82
C ALA A 225 -7.46 -15.90 -14.62
N ARG A 226 -6.77 -16.88 -14.01
CA ARG A 226 -7.16 -17.48 -12.74
C ARG A 226 -6.21 -17.02 -11.65
N VAL A 227 -6.77 -16.56 -10.54
CA VAL A 227 -6.01 -16.01 -9.41
C VAL A 227 -6.22 -16.88 -8.19
N HIS A 228 -5.14 -17.48 -7.68
CA HIS A 228 -5.11 -18.28 -6.47
C HIS A 228 -4.58 -17.43 -5.32
N LEU A 229 -5.41 -17.10 -4.33
CA LEU A 229 -5.03 -16.36 -3.13
C LEU A 229 -4.65 -17.36 -2.02
N TYR A 230 -3.38 -17.43 -1.65
CA TYR A 230 -2.88 -18.35 -0.61
C TYR A 230 -3.03 -17.81 0.82
N LEU A 231 -4.08 -17.07 1.09
CA LEU A 231 -4.41 -16.50 2.41
C LEU A 231 -5.67 -17.14 3.03
N GLY A 232 -5.90 -18.43 2.75
CA GLY A 232 -6.95 -19.21 3.39
C GLY A 232 -6.52 -19.80 4.74
N GLY A 233 -7.51 -20.26 5.51
CA GLY A 233 -7.30 -20.94 6.80
C GLY A 233 -7.25 -20.00 8.01
N ASP A 234 -6.66 -20.51 9.08
CA ASP A 234 -6.52 -19.76 10.33
C ASP A 234 -5.23 -18.94 10.34
N ILE A 235 -5.33 -17.73 9.84
CA ILE A 235 -4.24 -16.76 9.70
C ILE A 235 -4.46 -15.56 10.62
N PRO A 236 -3.40 -14.81 10.98
CA PRO A 236 -3.51 -13.62 11.81
C PRO A 236 -4.49 -12.57 11.25
N PRO A 237 -5.20 -11.80 12.10
CA PRO A 237 -6.23 -10.86 11.68
C PRO A 237 -5.78 -9.84 10.62
N TYR A 238 -4.54 -9.36 10.71
CA TYR A 238 -3.99 -8.41 9.74
C TYR A 238 -3.81 -9.02 8.34
N TYR A 239 -3.51 -10.32 8.22
CA TYR A 239 -3.49 -11.02 6.93
C TYR A 239 -4.89 -11.33 6.41
N LYS A 240 -5.86 -11.60 7.31
CA LYS A 240 -7.29 -11.70 6.92
C LYS A 240 -7.78 -10.41 6.27
N ASN A 241 -7.36 -9.26 6.78
CA ASN A 241 -7.67 -7.97 6.17
C ASN A 241 -7.13 -7.84 4.73
N ILE A 242 -5.90 -8.29 4.49
CA ILE A 242 -5.30 -8.30 3.15
C ILE A 242 -6.08 -9.27 2.23
N ALA A 243 -6.44 -10.46 2.71
CA ALA A 243 -7.20 -11.44 1.93
C ALA A 243 -8.58 -10.89 1.51
N VAL A 244 -9.32 -10.29 2.44
CA VAL A 244 -10.63 -9.68 2.17
C VAL A 244 -10.51 -8.50 1.21
N ALA A 245 -9.49 -7.66 1.35
CA ALA A 245 -9.24 -6.54 0.46
C ALA A 245 -8.91 -7.02 -0.96
N ALA A 246 -8.06 -8.05 -1.10
CA ALA A 246 -7.71 -8.65 -2.38
C ALA A 246 -8.94 -9.28 -3.05
N ALA A 247 -9.73 -10.07 -2.32
CA ALA A 247 -10.97 -10.67 -2.82
C ALA A 247 -11.98 -9.61 -3.28
N THR A 248 -12.15 -8.53 -2.50
CA THR A 248 -13.03 -7.42 -2.87
C THR A 248 -12.55 -6.71 -4.14
N LEU A 249 -11.24 -6.52 -4.30
CA LEU A 249 -10.64 -5.92 -5.48
C LEU A 249 -10.86 -6.81 -6.71
N LEU A 250 -10.60 -8.12 -6.62
CA LEU A 250 -10.78 -9.08 -7.70
C LEU A 250 -12.25 -9.20 -8.13
N GLU A 251 -13.18 -9.12 -7.18
CA GLU A 251 -14.61 -9.09 -7.50
C GLU A 251 -15.00 -7.82 -8.32
N ARG A 252 -14.39 -6.68 -8.00
CA ARG A 252 -14.56 -5.46 -8.81
C ARG A 252 -13.96 -5.59 -10.21
N PHE A 253 -12.80 -6.21 -10.33
CA PHE A 253 -12.21 -6.50 -11.63
C PHE A 253 -13.13 -7.39 -12.47
N LYS A 254 -13.72 -8.41 -11.84
CA LYS A 254 -14.71 -9.28 -12.48
C LYS A 254 -15.98 -8.54 -12.90
N GLN A 255 -16.42 -7.51 -12.16
CA GLN A 255 -17.54 -6.66 -12.56
C GLN A 255 -17.25 -5.84 -13.82
N ILE A 256 -16.00 -5.37 -14.01
CA ILE A 256 -15.59 -4.65 -15.22
C ILE A 256 -15.55 -5.60 -16.41
N ASN A 257 -14.95 -6.78 -16.24
CA ASN A 257 -14.83 -7.79 -17.28
C ASN A 257 -15.13 -9.20 -16.72
N PRO A 258 -16.39 -9.66 -16.76
CA PRO A 258 -16.81 -10.91 -16.13
C PRO A 258 -16.08 -12.17 -16.61
N ASN A 259 -15.58 -12.14 -17.84
CA ASN A 259 -14.88 -13.27 -18.44
C ASN A 259 -13.36 -13.21 -18.28
N ALA A 260 -12.82 -12.10 -17.76
CA ALA A 260 -11.40 -11.89 -17.68
C ALA A 260 -10.75 -12.55 -16.47
N ILE A 261 -11.47 -12.67 -15.36
CA ILE A 261 -10.88 -13.05 -14.07
C ILE A 261 -11.78 -14.04 -13.33
N SER A 262 -11.18 -15.15 -12.92
CA SER A 262 -11.70 -16.06 -11.90
C SER A 262 -10.73 -16.11 -10.73
N TRP A 263 -11.23 -16.23 -9.51
CA TRP A 263 -10.37 -16.24 -8.32
C TRP A 263 -10.94 -17.17 -7.24
N ASP A 264 -10.04 -17.69 -6.43
CA ASP A 264 -10.34 -18.50 -5.27
C ASP A 264 -9.37 -18.20 -4.11
N ILE A 265 -9.78 -18.52 -2.89
CA ILE A 265 -8.93 -18.42 -1.70
C ILE A 265 -8.58 -19.85 -1.30
N GLU A 266 -7.30 -20.16 -1.28
CA GLU A 266 -6.79 -21.50 -0.96
C GLU A 266 -6.06 -21.52 0.37
N ILE A 267 -6.17 -22.64 1.07
CA ILE A 267 -5.33 -22.97 2.22
C ILE A 267 -4.07 -23.65 1.66
N PRO A 268 -2.89 -23.02 1.80
CA PRO A 268 -1.67 -23.57 1.22
C PRO A 268 -1.40 -24.99 1.73
N GLY A 269 -1.28 -25.93 0.81
CA GLY A 269 -0.90 -27.31 1.12
C GLY A 269 -2.03 -28.22 1.61
N GLU A 270 -3.29 -27.76 1.73
CA GLU A 270 -4.42 -28.58 2.23
C GLU A 270 -4.63 -29.86 1.42
N LEU A 271 -4.40 -29.80 0.11
CA LEU A 271 -4.58 -30.93 -0.82
C LEU A 271 -3.40 -31.90 -0.86
N TYR A 272 -2.27 -31.57 -0.23
CA TYR A 272 -1.02 -32.33 -0.33
C TYR A 272 -0.63 -32.94 1.02
N LYS A 273 0.06 -34.07 0.99
CA LYS A 273 0.58 -34.77 2.18
C LYS A 273 2.04 -35.19 1.96
N ASP A 274 2.78 -35.23 3.04
CA ASP A 274 4.16 -35.73 3.10
C ASP A 274 5.08 -35.08 2.03
N ASP A 275 5.78 -35.89 1.23
CA ASP A 275 6.74 -35.39 0.23
C ASP A 275 6.09 -34.46 -0.83
N ALA A 276 4.83 -34.70 -1.19
CA ALA A 276 4.12 -33.85 -2.13
C ALA A 276 3.87 -32.42 -1.56
N LEU A 277 3.72 -32.32 -0.26
CA LEU A 277 3.59 -31.02 0.43
C LEU A 277 4.91 -30.23 0.37
N TYR A 278 6.05 -30.90 0.59
CA TYR A 278 7.37 -30.26 0.46
C TYR A 278 7.63 -29.81 -0.98
N GLN A 279 7.31 -30.63 -1.97
CA GLN A 279 7.46 -30.27 -3.39
C GLN A 279 6.57 -29.08 -3.77
N PHE A 280 5.35 -29.01 -3.24
CA PHE A 280 4.44 -27.88 -3.45
C PHE A 280 5.04 -26.58 -2.91
N TYR A 281 5.51 -26.58 -1.65
CA TYR A 281 6.13 -25.39 -1.07
C TYR A 281 7.43 -25.00 -1.79
N ASP A 282 8.25 -25.96 -2.17
CA ASP A 282 9.49 -25.73 -2.92
C ASP A 282 9.20 -25.10 -4.29
N SER A 283 8.17 -25.59 -4.99
CA SER A 283 7.75 -25.05 -6.27
C SER A 283 7.29 -23.59 -6.15
N LEU A 284 6.50 -23.26 -5.13
CA LEU A 284 6.04 -21.88 -4.89
C LEU A 284 7.18 -20.97 -4.47
N SER A 285 8.12 -21.45 -3.67
CA SER A 285 9.34 -20.72 -3.30
C SER A 285 10.22 -20.44 -4.51
N THR A 286 10.38 -21.42 -5.39
CA THR A 286 11.14 -21.28 -6.65
C THR A 286 10.50 -20.25 -7.58
N LEU A 287 9.16 -20.14 -7.58
CA LEU A 287 8.43 -19.11 -8.30
C LEU A 287 8.55 -17.71 -7.65
N GLY A 288 9.15 -17.61 -6.45
CA GLY A 288 9.37 -16.35 -5.74
C GLY A 288 8.29 -15.99 -4.71
N LEU A 289 7.38 -16.90 -4.37
CA LEU A 289 6.42 -16.66 -3.29
C LEU A 289 7.09 -16.78 -1.91
N PRO A 290 6.91 -15.79 -1.04
CA PRO A 290 7.48 -15.81 0.30
C PRO A 290 6.75 -16.81 1.20
N ILE A 291 7.47 -17.76 1.77
CA ILE A 291 6.95 -18.67 2.77
C ILE A 291 7.30 -18.13 4.15
N GLN A 292 6.31 -17.93 5.00
CA GLN A 292 6.49 -17.48 6.38
C GLN A 292 6.06 -18.57 7.36
N ARG A 293 6.84 -18.73 8.42
CA ARG A 293 6.47 -19.56 9.56
C ARG A 293 5.82 -18.66 10.61
N ILE A 294 4.57 -18.95 10.93
CA ILE A 294 3.81 -18.24 11.97
C ILE A 294 3.55 -19.18 13.14
N GLN A 295 3.61 -18.63 14.34
CA GLN A 295 3.21 -19.35 15.56
C GLN A 295 1.79 -18.91 15.91
N THR A 296 0.84 -19.83 15.84
CA THR A 296 -0.54 -19.59 16.27
C THR A 296 -0.76 -20.15 17.68
N GLU A 297 -1.34 -19.32 18.55
CA GLU A 297 -1.79 -19.72 19.89
C GLU A 297 -3.23 -20.24 19.80
N ASN A 298 -3.43 -21.43 19.23
CA ASN A 298 -4.75 -22.02 19.11
C ASN A 298 -4.86 -23.34 19.88
N GLY A 299 -5.59 -23.29 21.01
CA GLY A 299 -6.05 -24.48 21.72
C GLY A 299 -6.02 -24.34 23.24
N PRO A 300 -6.83 -25.13 23.96
CA PRO A 300 -6.89 -25.11 25.45
C PRO A 300 -5.64 -25.73 26.11
N SER A 301 -4.63 -26.07 25.35
CA SER A 301 -3.31 -26.48 25.85
C SER A 301 -2.25 -25.62 25.14
N ASP A 302 -1.38 -24.98 25.90
CA ASP A 302 -0.18 -24.15 25.60
C ASP A 302 0.77 -24.68 24.50
N LYS A 303 0.28 -25.40 23.52
CA LYS A 303 1.08 -25.89 22.39
C LYS A 303 1.03 -24.86 21.25
N ARG A 304 2.11 -24.13 21.10
CA ARG A 304 2.39 -23.35 19.91
C ARG A 304 2.48 -24.28 18.71
N VAL A 305 1.62 -24.08 17.73
CA VAL A 305 1.66 -24.82 16.46
C VAL A 305 2.34 -23.92 15.44
N ASP A 306 3.47 -24.39 14.91
CA ASP A 306 4.14 -23.72 13.79
C ASP A 306 3.34 -24.03 12.51
N GLN A 307 2.79 -23.00 11.90
CA GLN A 307 2.07 -23.08 10.63
C GLN A 307 2.85 -22.34 9.55
N LEU A 308 2.95 -22.95 8.36
CA LEU A 308 3.46 -22.28 7.17
C LEU A 308 2.34 -21.48 6.51
N MET A 309 2.65 -20.25 6.19
CA MET A 309 1.74 -19.30 5.52
C MET A 309 2.43 -18.71 4.30
N ILE A 310 1.67 -18.50 3.25
CA ILE A 310 2.14 -17.85 2.01
C ILE A 310 1.33 -16.56 1.82
N PRO A 311 1.87 -15.38 2.18
CA PRO A 311 1.20 -14.10 1.98
C PRO A 311 1.32 -13.65 0.52
N GLY A 312 0.77 -14.44 -0.40
CA GLY A 312 0.93 -14.26 -1.83
C GLY A 312 -0.26 -14.72 -2.66
N ALA A 313 -0.20 -14.42 -3.93
CA ALA A 313 -1.13 -14.87 -4.95
C ALA A 313 -0.39 -15.39 -6.18
N LEU A 314 -0.96 -16.39 -6.84
CA LEU A 314 -0.51 -16.92 -8.12
C LEU A 314 -1.55 -16.53 -9.19
N ILE A 315 -1.10 -16.00 -10.32
CA ILE A 315 -1.96 -15.70 -11.46
C ILE A 315 -1.55 -16.59 -12.63
N GLU A 316 -2.51 -17.36 -13.13
CA GLU A 316 -2.33 -18.25 -14.26
C GLU A 316 -3.14 -17.77 -15.47
N VAL A 317 -2.52 -17.81 -16.64
CA VAL A 317 -3.16 -17.58 -17.94
C VAL A 317 -2.74 -18.72 -18.85
N GLU A 318 -3.69 -19.32 -19.56
CA GLU A 318 -3.43 -20.46 -20.43
C GLU A 318 -2.32 -20.17 -21.45
N GLY A 319 -1.32 -21.07 -21.50
CA GLY A 319 -0.19 -20.99 -22.42
C GLY A 319 0.89 -19.96 -22.03
N GLN A 320 0.89 -19.46 -20.80
CA GLN A 320 1.90 -18.55 -20.28
C GLN A 320 2.50 -19.04 -18.96
N ALA A 321 3.71 -18.60 -18.63
CA ALA A 321 4.28 -18.84 -17.32
C ALA A 321 3.46 -18.09 -16.25
N PRO A 322 3.17 -18.71 -15.10
CA PRO A 322 2.42 -18.05 -14.04
C PRO A 322 3.21 -16.87 -13.46
N ILE A 323 2.50 -15.84 -13.01
CA ILE A 323 3.08 -14.71 -12.27
C ILE A 323 2.67 -14.80 -10.80
N VAL A 324 3.65 -14.61 -9.92
CA VAL A 324 3.43 -14.55 -8.49
C VAL A 324 3.36 -13.10 -8.00
N ILE A 325 2.52 -12.86 -7.00
CA ILE A 325 2.38 -11.56 -6.34
C ILE A 325 2.66 -11.75 -4.86
N ASP A 326 3.68 -11.09 -4.33
CA ASP A 326 3.83 -10.90 -2.88
C ASP A 326 2.82 -9.84 -2.41
N LEU A 327 1.87 -10.24 -1.58
CA LEU A 327 0.82 -9.35 -1.06
C LEU A 327 1.30 -8.45 0.08
N ARG A 328 2.53 -8.64 0.58
CA ARG A 328 3.12 -7.78 1.61
C ARG A 328 3.61 -6.46 1.01
N THR A 329 4.03 -5.55 1.88
CA THR A 329 4.73 -4.31 1.51
C THR A 329 6.16 -4.34 2.05
N SER A 330 7.08 -3.67 1.36
CA SER A 330 8.42 -3.40 1.89
C SER A 330 8.42 -2.33 2.98
N LYS A 331 7.47 -1.38 2.93
CA LYS A 331 7.35 -0.32 3.92
C LYS A 331 6.79 -0.86 5.22
N LYS A 332 7.63 -0.92 6.24
CA LYS A 332 7.26 -1.37 7.58
C LYS A 332 7.02 -0.18 8.49
N TYR A 333 6.00 -0.29 9.31
CA TYR A 333 5.67 0.69 10.34
C TYR A 333 6.01 0.11 11.70
N PHE A 334 6.54 0.96 12.59
CA PHE A 334 6.94 0.54 13.92
C PHE A 334 6.12 1.29 14.96
N LYS A 335 5.73 0.57 16.02
CA LYS A 335 5.10 1.20 17.17
C LYS A 335 6.08 2.21 17.80
N PRO A 336 5.57 3.23 18.48
CA PRO A 336 6.41 4.18 19.18
C PRO A 336 7.36 3.44 20.12
N TYR A 337 8.65 3.82 20.07
CA TYR A 337 9.72 3.20 20.84
C TYR A 337 9.37 3.10 22.33
N ASN A 338 9.40 1.89 22.86
CA ASN A 338 9.20 1.64 24.27
C ASN A 338 10.57 1.42 24.92
N ILE A 339 10.98 2.39 25.75
CA ILE A 339 12.27 2.39 26.47
C ILE A 339 12.51 1.08 27.26
N VAL A 340 11.45 0.41 27.69
CA VAL A 340 11.53 -0.83 28.49
C VAL A 340 11.90 -2.05 27.65
N LYS A 341 11.54 -2.08 26.35
CA LYS A 341 11.75 -3.26 25.48
C LYS A 341 12.99 -3.20 24.61
N ASP A 342 13.61 -2.04 24.43
CA ASP A 342 14.82 -1.76 23.61
C ASP A 342 14.85 -2.37 22.19
N ILE A 343 13.71 -2.88 21.70
CA ILE A 343 13.54 -3.45 20.37
C ILE A 343 12.37 -2.75 19.70
N PRO A 344 12.53 -2.21 18.46
CA PRO A 344 11.43 -1.65 17.72
C PRO A 344 10.41 -2.75 17.37
N GLU A 345 9.19 -2.64 17.91
CA GLU A 345 8.09 -3.56 17.62
C GLU A 345 7.36 -3.13 16.35
N GLU A 346 7.27 -4.00 15.35
CA GLU A 346 6.54 -3.72 14.10
C GLU A 346 5.04 -3.57 14.40
N ASP A 347 4.43 -2.51 13.84
CA ASP A 347 2.99 -2.32 13.82
C ASP A 347 2.41 -3.09 12.64
N MET A 348 2.04 -4.35 12.88
CA MET A 348 1.54 -5.25 11.86
C MET A 348 0.25 -4.78 11.20
N GLU A 349 -0.61 -4.05 11.93
CA GLU A 349 -1.85 -3.52 11.38
C GLU A 349 -1.60 -2.34 10.43
N ALA A 350 -0.73 -1.41 10.83
CA ALA A 350 -0.32 -0.31 9.96
C ALA A 350 0.43 -0.81 8.72
N THR A 351 1.31 -1.80 8.87
CA THR A 351 2.02 -2.45 7.76
C THR A 351 1.06 -3.16 6.81
N ALA A 352 0.05 -3.89 7.33
CA ALA A 352 -0.97 -4.54 6.51
C ALA A 352 -1.84 -3.54 5.74
N ASN A 353 -2.20 -2.41 6.35
CA ASN A 353 -2.94 -1.35 5.68
C ASN A 353 -2.13 -0.74 4.52
N ALA A 354 -0.82 -0.57 4.68
CA ALA A 354 0.06 -0.15 3.58
C ALA A 354 0.12 -1.21 2.47
N ALA A 355 0.15 -2.50 2.80
CA ALA A 355 0.07 -3.58 1.82
C ALA A 355 -1.24 -3.54 1.02
N VAL A 356 -2.38 -3.33 1.68
CA VAL A 356 -3.70 -3.20 1.04
C VAL A 356 -3.72 -2.05 0.02
N SER A 357 -3.06 -0.93 0.29
CA SER A 357 -3.00 0.20 -0.65
C SER A 357 -2.29 -0.11 -1.97
N LEU A 358 -1.42 -1.11 -1.98
CA LEU A 358 -0.65 -1.53 -3.15
C LEU A 358 -1.33 -2.65 -3.97
N LEU A 359 -2.40 -3.28 -3.48
CA LEU A 359 -3.03 -4.43 -4.13
C LEU A 359 -3.52 -4.09 -5.53
N GLU A 360 -4.17 -2.93 -5.72
CA GLU A 360 -4.66 -2.51 -7.04
C GLU A 360 -3.53 -2.46 -8.06
N TYR A 361 -2.42 -1.81 -7.72
CA TYR A 361 -1.24 -1.75 -8.58
C TYR A 361 -0.68 -3.14 -8.88
N LYS A 362 -0.44 -3.97 -7.86
CA LYS A 362 0.18 -5.28 -8.00
C LYS A 362 -0.63 -6.23 -8.88
N PHE A 363 -1.94 -6.32 -8.66
CA PHE A 363 -2.81 -7.16 -9.49
C PHE A 363 -2.95 -6.61 -10.91
N THR A 364 -3.13 -5.30 -11.07
CA THR A 364 -3.24 -4.67 -12.39
C THR A 364 -1.96 -4.84 -13.20
N GLN A 365 -0.78 -4.66 -12.56
CA GLN A 365 0.52 -4.87 -13.20
C GLN A 365 0.69 -6.32 -13.66
N ALA A 366 0.42 -7.29 -12.80
CA ALA A 366 0.55 -8.71 -13.15
C ALA A 366 -0.37 -9.10 -14.32
N LEU A 367 -1.62 -8.64 -14.29
CA LEU A 367 -2.58 -8.86 -15.37
C LEU A 367 -2.16 -8.15 -16.67
N TYR A 368 -1.62 -6.93 -16.58
CA TYR A 368 -1.05 -6.22 -17.73
C TYR A 368 0.11 -7.00 -18.35
N LEU A 369 1.07 -7.47 -17.51
CA LEU A 369 2.23 -8.23 -17.96
C LEU A 369 1.83 -9.52 -18.69
N LEU A 370 0.81 -10.22 -18.21
CA LEU A 370 0.28 -11.45 -18.85
C LEU A 370 -0.49 -11.18 -20.15
N ASN A 371 -1.08 -9.99 -20.31
CA ASN A 371 -1.90 -9.67 -21.48
C ASN A 371 -1.18 -8.80 -22.53
N ARG A 372 0.01 -8.28 -22.24
CA ARG A 372 0.74 -7.44 -23.19
C ARG A 372 1.20 -8.21 -24.43
N LYS A 373 1.14 -7.57 -25.59
CA LYS A 373 1.50 -8.18 -26.88
C LYS A 373 3.00 -8.19 -27.15
N VAL A 374 3.74 -7.22 -26.60
CA VAL A 374 5.17 -7.03 -26.85
C VAL A 374 5.89 -6.90 -25.52
N ILE A 375 6.89 -7.73 -25.30
CA ILE A 375 7.78 -7.66 -24.13
C ILE A 375 8.93 -6.69 -24.47
N PRO A 376 9.11 -5.58 -23.73
CA PRO A 376 10.21 -4.67 -23.95
C PRO A 376 11.57 -5.33 -23.72
N ASN A 377 12.56 -5.00 -24.57
CA ASN A 377 13.94 -5.43 -24.37
C ASN A 377 14.69 -4.38 -23.54
N ILE A 378 15.34 -4.83 -22.49
CA ILE A 378 16.25 -4.07 -21.64
C ILE A 378 17.65 -4.60 -21.88
N ALA A 379 18.63 -3.73 -22.03
CA ALA A 379 20.00 -4.16 -22.21
C ALA A 379 20.90 -3.69 -21.08
N TYR A 380 21.64 -4.63 -20.50
CA TYR A 380 22.73 -4.37 -19.58
C TYR A 380 23.98 -4.01 -20.40
N LEU A 381 24.52 -2.80 -20.16
CA LEU A 381 25.68 -2.30 -20.88
C LEU A 381 26.96 -2.95 -20.37
N THR A 382 27.86 -3.25 -21.28
CA THR A 382 29.22 -3.68 -20.98
C THR A 382 30.21 -2.96 -21.91
N GLY A 383 31.50 -2.98 -21.56
CA GLY A 383 32.57 -2.38 -22.35
C GLY A 383 33.31 -1.26 -21.63
N ASN A 384 32.80 -0.76 -20.49
CA ASN A 384 33.48 0.26 -19.67
C ASN A 384 33.76 -0.24 -18.24
N GLY A 385 33.92 -1.57 -18.07
CA GLY A 385 34.28 -2.19 -16.80
C GLY A 385 33.11 -2.40 -15.86
N GLU A 386 31.92 -2.47 -16.39
CA GLU A 386 30.70 -2.84 -15.66
C GLU A 386 30.79 -4.29 -15.13
N PRO A 387 30.35 -4.60 -13.89
CA PRO A 387 30.44 -5.93 -13.33
C PRO A 387 29.54 -6.93 -14.08
N VAL A 388 30.06 -8.15 -14.32
CA VAL A 388 29.33 -9.28 -14.93
C VAL A 388 29.38 -10.52 -14.04
N ASN A 389 29.48 -10.31 -12.74
CA ASN A 389 29.63 -11.34 -11.72
C ASN A 389 28.38 -11.44 -10.83
N LEU A 390 28.47 -12.21 -9.74
CA LEU A 390 27.36 -12.45 -8.80
C LEU A 390 26.83 -11.18 -8.12
N THR A 391 27.53 -10.04 -8.19
CA THR A 391 27.05 -8.78 -7.59
C THR A 391 25.89 -8.12 -8.36
N VAL A 392 25.62 -8.57 -9.58
CA VAL A 392 24.49 -8.14 -10.41
C VAL A 392 23.48 -9.25 -10.68
N ASN A 393 23.59 -10.37 -9.95
CA ASN A 393 22.74 -11.54 -10.15
C ASN A 393 21.27 -11.19 -9.90
N HIS A 394 20.96 -10.62 -8.74
CA HIS A 394 19.58 -10.28 -8.36
C HIS A 394 18.95 -9.21 -9.27
N LEU A 395 19.77 -8.28 -9.79
CA LEU A 395 19.34 -7.32 -10.82
C LEU A 395 18.90 -8.04 -12.10
N GLY A 396 19.70 -8.98 -12.58
CA GLY A 396 19.38 -9.78 -13.77
C GLY A 396 18.11 -10.61 -13.59
N GLU A 397 18.00 -11.32 -12.50
CA GLU A 397 16.80 -12.12 -12.14
C GLU A 397 15.55 -11.24 -12.09
N SER A 398 15.62 -10.09 -11.43
CA SER A 398 14.50 -9.15 -11.31
C SER A 398 13.97 -8.66 -12.65
N ILE A 399 14.87 -8.46 -13.65
CA ILE A 399 14.45 -8.06 -14.99
C ILE A 399 13.83 -9.23 -15.74
N MET A 400 14.45 -10.42 -15.68
CA MET A 400 14.02 -11.58 -16.45
C MET A 400 12.63 -12.08 -16.06
N HIS A 401 12.14 -11.76 -14.87
CA HIS A 401 10.76 -12.04 -14.47
C HIS A 401 9.69 -11.35 -15.35
N SER A 402 10.01 -10.17 -15.89
CA SER A 402 8.99 -9.35 -16.57
C SER A 402 9.44 -8.81 -17.93
N TYR A 403 10.72 -8.84 -18.25
CA TYR A 403 11.29 -8.24 -19.46
C TYR A 403 12.34 -9.14 -20.10
N ASN A 404 12.62 -8.91 -21.37
CA ASN A 404 13.74 -9.55 -22.03
C ASN A 404 15.04 -8.83 -21.65
N LEU A 405 15.98 -9.53 -21.04
CA LEU A 405 17.31 -9.01 -20.71
C LEU A 405 18.31 -9.41 -21.80
N ALA A 406 18.99 -8.43 -22.35
CA ALA A 406 20.12 -8.60 -23.26
C ALA A 406 21.39 -8.00 -22.66
N VAL A 407 22.55 -8.47 -23.05
CA VAL A 407 23.84 -7.83 -22.77
C VAL A 407 24.28 -7.10 -24.02
N PHE A 408 24.63 -5.81 -23.89
CA PHE A 408 25.06 -4.98 -25.02
C PHE A 408 26.45 -4.44 -24.78
N ASP A 409 27.41 -4.84 -25.63
CA ASP A 409 28.79 -4.33 -25.61
C ASP A 409 28.87 -3.02 -26.39
N LEU A 410 29.09 -1.90 -25.68
CA LEU A 410 29.15 -0.58 -26.25
C LEU A 410 30.33 -0.43 -27.26
N LYS A 411 31.39 -1.21 -27.08
CA LYS A 411 32.55 -1.16 -28.00
C LYS A 411 32.21 -1.72 -29.38
N LYS A 412 31.25 -2.69 -29.45
CA LYS A 412 30.93 -3.40 -30.69
C LYS A 412 29.87 -2.72 -31.58
N GLY A 413 29.08 -1.75 -31.05
CA GLY A 413 28.02 -1.18 -31.88
C GLY A 413 27.34 0.04 -31.31
N PHE A 414 26.34 0.52 -32.03
CA PHE A 414 25.41 1.57 -31.60
C PHE A 414 24.11 0.93 -31.05
N PRO A 415 23.66 1.27 -29.84
CA PRO A 415 22.40 0.79 -29.34
C PRO A 415 21.21 1.38 -30.12
N ASN A 416 20.26 0.52 -30.52
CA ASN A 416 19.12 0.93 -31.32
C ASN A 416 17.88 1.09 -30.44
N PRO A 417 17.32 2.31 -30.26
CA PRO A 417 16.15 2.55 -29.39
C PRO A 417 14.86 1.91 -29.87
N GLN A 418 14.78 1.42 -31.12
CA GLN A 418 13.64 0.67 -31.63
C GLN A 418 13.69 -0.81 -31.18
N LYS A 419 14.89 -1.35 -30.93
CA LYS A 419 15.09 -2.74 -30.47
C LYS A 419 15.26 -2.82 -28.97
N ILE A 420 15.93 -1.84 -28.37
CA ILE A 420 16.25 -1.76 -26.94
C ILE A 420 15.51 -0.53 -26.40
N LYS A 421 14.60 -0.73 -25.46
CA LYS A 421 13.84 0.38 -24.88
C LYS A 421 14.62 1.09 -23.78
N THR A 422 15.35 0.34 -22.97
CA THR A 422 16.10 0.86 -21.81
C THR A 422 17.49 0.25 -21.76
N LEU A 423 18.53 1.09 -21.54
CA LEU A 423 19.89 0.68 -21.23
C LEU A 423 20.15 0.82 -19.74
N LEU A 424 20.90 -0.13 -19.16
CA LEU A 424 21.38 -0.09 -17.79
C LEU A 424 22.88 0.03 -17.79
N ILE A 425 23.39 1.11 -17.21
CA ILE A 425 24.82 1.37 -17.00
C ILE A 425 25.05 1.31 -15.50
N VAL A 426 25.65 0.21 -15.03
CA VAL A 426 25.78 -0.05 -13.59
C VAL A 426 27.25 -0.21 -13.23
N LYS A 427 27.72 0.64 -12.33
CA LYS A 427 29.07 0.60 -11.73
C LYS A 427 30.22 0.51 -12.77
N PRO A 428 30.24 1.35 -13.80
CA PRO A 428 31.38 1.39 -14.75
C PRO A 428 32.66 1.80 -14.01
N THR A 429 33.78 1.19 -14.37
CA THR A 429 35.10 1.46 -13.75
C THR A 429 36.09 2.11 -14.69
N GLN A 430 35.80 2.17 -15.99
CA GLN A 430 36.64 2.74 -17.02
C GLN A 430 35.98 3.97 -17.67
N ALA A 431 36.81 4.94 -18.07
CA ALA A 431 36.35 6.17 -18.70
C ALA A 431 35.66 5.90 -20.06
N PHE A 432 34.61 6.64 -20.35
CA PHE A 432 33.90 6.63 -21.62
C PHE A 432 34.65 7.49 -22.65
N THR A 433 34.92 6.93 -23.82
CA THR A 433 35.49 7.67 -24.94
C THR A 433 34.46 8.61 -25.57
N GLU A 434 34.93 9.60 -26.38
CA GLU A 434 34.00 10.48 -27.10
C GLU A 434 33.06 9.70 -28.03
N LEU A 435 33.51 8.58 -28.61
CA LEU A 435 32.67 7.72 -29.42
C LEU A 435 31.61 6.97 -28.57
N ASP A 436 31.99 6.52 -27.38
CA ASP A 436 31.04 5.89 -26.47
C ASP A 436 29.94 6.87 -26.05
N LYS A 437 30.33 8.12 -25.70
CA LYS A 437 29.37 9.18 -25.37
C LYS A 437 28.45 9.50 -26.56
N LEU A 438 28.98 9.54 -27.78
CA LEU A 438 28.20 9.76 -28.99
C LEU A 438 27.15 8.65 -29.19
N LYS A 439 27.54 7.39 -28.98
CA LYS A 439 26.62 6.25 -29.10
C LYS A 439 25.46 6.36 -28.12
N LEU A 440 25.73 6.69 -26.84
CA LEU A 440 24.74 6.88 -25.81
C LEU A 440 23.85 8.11 -26.08
N ASP A 441 24.47 9.22 -26.51
CA ASP A 441 23.76 10.45 -26.88
C ASP A 441 22.76 10.19 -28.02
N GLN A 442 23.17 9.53 -29.08
CA GLN A 442 22.29 9.20 -30.21
C GLN A 442 21.18 8.20 -29.84
N PHE A 443 21.44 7.31 -28.90
CA PHE A 443 20.42 6.44 -28.33
C PHE A 443 19.32 7.25 -27.61
N VAL A 444 19.72 8.22 -26.78
CA VAL A 444 18.81 9.15 -26.08
C VAL A 444 18.06 10.03 -27.08
N MET A 445 18.76 10.57 -28.09
CA MET A 445 18.10 11.37 -29.15
C MET A 445 17.04 10.57 -29.90
N GLY A 446 17.23 9.26 -30.05
CA GLY A 446 16.27 8.34 -30.66
C GLY A 446 15.09 7.96 -29.74
N GLY A 447 15.06 8.46 -28.51
CA GLY A 447 14.00 8.18 -27.53
C GLY A 447 14.26 6.94 -26.66
N GLY A 448 15.49 6.46 -26.58
CA GLY A 448 15.88 5.38 -25.65
C GLY A 448 16.04 5.91 -24.22
N ASN A 449 15.70 5.10 -23.25
CA ASN A 449 15.82 5.41 -21.83
C ASN A 449 17.13 4.85 -21.26
N ILE A 450 17.75 5.52 -20.28
CA ILE A 450 18.95 5.01 -19.61
C ILE A 450 18.79 5.12 -18.08
N VAL A 451 19.24 4.08 -17.38
CA VAL A 451 19.51 4.11 -15.95
C VAL A 451 21.01 4.19 -15.76
N TRP A 452 21.46 5.28 -15.16
CA TRP A 452 22.85 5.57 -14.84
C TRP A 452 23.05 5.31 -13.34
N ALA A 453 23.74 4.25 -12.98
CA ALA A 453 24.16 3.98 -11.61
C ALA A 453 25.68 4.09 -11.53
N LEU A 454 26.16 5.23 -11.03
CA LEU A 454 27.55 5.68 -11.18
C LEU A 454 28.16 6.00 -9.82
N ASP A 455 29.32 5.41 -9.54
CA ASP A 455 30.15 5.82 -8.42
C ASP A 455 31.09 6.94 -8.89
N LYS A 456 30.91 8.14 -8.36
CA LYS A 456 31.79 9.27 -8.74
C LYS A 456 33.18 9.13 -8.14
N LEU A 457 33.28 8.62 -6.90
CA LEU A 457 34.56 8.37 -6.23
C LEU A 457 34.87 6.87 -6.18
N VAL A 458 36.13 6.53 -6.12
CA VAL A 458 36.62 5.18 -5.81
C VAL A 458 36.56 5.02 -4.29
N ALA A 459 35.45 4.54 -3.79
CA ALA A 459 35.21 4.29 -2.38
C ALA A 459 34.61 2.90 -2.20
N GLU A 460 35.31 2.03 -1.46
CA GLU A 460 34.87 0.65 -1.27
C GLU A 460 35.15 0.20 0.17
N TYR A 461 34.20 -0.52 0.77
CA TYR A 461 34.31 -1.00 2.15
C TYR A 461 35.52 -1.91 2.37
N ASP A 462 35.81 -2.79 1.42
CA ASP A 462 36.94 -3.71 1.49
C ASP A 462 38.29 -3.01 1.55
N SER A 463 38.36 -1.78 1.07
CA SER A 463 39.60 -0.97 1.15
C SER A 463 39.99 -0.62 2.59
N LEU A 464 39.02 -0.48 3.49
CA LEU A 464 39.29 -0.26 4.93
C LEU A 464 39.99 -1.43 5.59
N GLN A 465 39.65 -2.65 5.20
CA GLN A 465 40.27 -3.86 5.75
C GLN A 465 41.74 -4.00 5.31
N LYS A 466 42.07 -3.46 4.13
CA LYS A 466 43.43 -3.50 3.55
C LYS A 466 44.32 -2.37 4.06
N THR A 467 43.76 -1.31 4.64
CA THR A 467 44.45 -0.07 5.00
C THR A 467 44.17 0.28 6.45
N SER A 468 44.60 -0.35 7.43
CA SER A 468 44.58 0.03 8.88
C SER A 468 43.39 0.93 9.33
N GLY A 469 42.22 0.87 8.64
CA GLY A 469 40.99 1.56 8.99
C GLY A 469 40.73 2.95 8.37
N ALA A 470 41.66 3.45 7.52
CA ALA A 470 41.43 4.70 6.78
C ALA A 470 42.09 4.68 5.40
N TYR A 471 41.46 5.29 4.40
CA TYR A 471 42.00 5.50 3.05
C TYR A 471 41.44 6.77 2.41
N THR A 472 42.04 7.20 1.30
CA THR A 472 41.58 8.38 0.54
C THR A 472 40.85 7.95 -0.72
N ALA A 473 39.62 8.41 -0.88
CA ALA A 473 38.80 8.22 -2.06
C ALA A 473 39.04 9.35 -3.08
N TYR A 474 39.28 8.99 -4.32
CA TYR A 474 39.52 9.89 -5.44
C TYR A 474 38.41 9.79 -6.48
N ASP A 475 38.32 10.84 -7.34
CA ASP A 475 37.41 10.84 -8.49
C ASP A 475 37.75 9.67 -9.43
N ARG A 476 36.73 8.89 -9.80
CA ARG A 476 36.84 7.74 -10.72
C ARG A 476 37.12 8.16 -12.17
N SER A 477 36.90 9.43 -12.50
CA SER A 477 37.19 10.02 -13.81
C SER A 477 36.53 9.30 -14.98
N LEU A 478 35.23 9.04 -14.88
CA LEU A 478 34.44 8.31 -15.90
C LEU A 478 34.28 9.10 -17.21
N ALA A 479 34.63 10.39 -17.26
CA ALA A 479 34.48 11.28 -18.40
C ALA A 479 33.02 11.45 -18.90
N LEU A 480 32.03 11.36 -18.01
CA LEU A 480 30.59 11.54 -18.30
C LEU A 480 30.05 12.90 -17.86
N ASP A 481 30.87 13.73 -17.21
CA ASP A 481 30.41 14.97 -16.58
C ASP A 481 29.80 15.96 -17.60
N ASP A 482 30.39 16.09 -18.78
CA ASP A 482 29.93 16.95 -19.88
C ASP A 482 28.58 16.48 -20.45
N LEU A 483 28.39 15.16 -20.59
CA LEU A 483 27.16 14.55 -21.10
C LEU A 483 26.03 14.75 -20.11
N LEU A 484 26.25 14.40 -18.85
CA LEU A 484 25.25 14.54 -17.80
C LEU A 484 24.90 16.01 -17.54
N PHE A 485 25.90 16.89 -17.56
CA PHE A 485 25.68 18.35 -17.45
C PHE A 485 24.82 18.88 -18.60
N LYS A 486 25.03 18.42 -19.82
CA LYS A 486 24.20 18.77 -20.98
C LYS A 486 22.74 18.32 -20.79
N TYR A 487 22.54 17.20 -20.10
CA TYR A 487 21.22 16.67 -19.76
C TYR A 487 20.61 17.34 -18.50
N GLY A 488 21.34 18.24 -17.85
CA GLY A 488 20.88 19.04 -16.73
C GLY A 488 21.08 18.39 -15.37
N VAL A 489 22.04 17.48 -15.24
CA VAL A 489 22.40 16.83 -13.98
C VAL A 489 23.91 16.85 -13.79
N ARG A 490 24.36 17.11 -12.57
CA ARG A 490 25.78 17.06 -12.19
C ARG A 490 25.96 16.19 -10.97
N ILE A 491 26.78 15.14 -11.08
CA ILE A 491 27.25 14.36 -9.93
C ILE A 491 28.51 15.03 -9.39
N ASN A 492 28.52 15.45 -8.15
CA ASN A 492 29.63 16.15 -7.55
C ASN A 492 30.71 15.16 -7.10
N ALA A 493 31.99 15.56 -7.21
CA ALA A 493 33.12 14.76 -6.72
C ALA A 493 33.23 14.89 -5.19
N ASN A 494 32.33 14.23 -4.47
CA ASN A 494 32.28 14.23 -3.02
C ASN A 494 31.65 12.94 -2.49
N LEU A 495 31.77 12.71 -1.18
CA LEU A 495 31.01 11.69 -0.47
C LEU A 495 29.98 12.35 0.45
N VAL A 496 28.79 11.82 0.44
CA VAL A 496 27.70 12.22 1.32
C VAL A 496 27.67 11.28 2.53
N GLN A 497 27.59 11.87 3.70
CA GLN A 497 27.38 11.19 4.97
C GLN A 497 26.08 11.65 5.63
N ASP A 498 25.42 10.74 6.37
CA ASP A 498 24.21 11.04 7.11
C ASP A 498 24.22 10.31 8.46
N LEU A 499 23.65 10.93 9.50
CA LEU A 499 23.50 10.30 10.80
C LEU A 499 22.44 9.21 10.81
N ASN A 500 21.46 9.27 9.90
CA ASN A 500 20.49 8.21 9.64
C ASN A 500 21.13 7.18 8.70
N CYS A 501 21.88 6.24 9.25
CA CYS A 501 22.75 5.32 8.51
C CYS A 501 22.72 3.89 9.06
N ALA A 502 23.27 2.98 8.28
CA ALA A 502 23.40 1.58 8.65
C ALA A 502 24.43 1.41 9.79
N LYS A 503 24.24 0.36 10.58
CA LYS A 503 25.15 -0.01 11.69
C LYS A 503 26.07 -1.14 11.25
N LEU A 504 27.37 -0.91 11.34
CA LEU A 504 28.39 -1.92 11.03
C LEU A 504 28.85 -2.66 12.29
N PRO A 505 29.17 -3.96 12.19
CA PRO A 505 29.81 -4.70 13.27
C PRO A 505 31.25 -4.19 13.45
N MET A 506 31.55 -3.59 14.59
CA MET A 506 32.86 -3.05 14.92
C MET A 506 33.37 -3.63 16.22
N VAL A 507 34.67 -3.85 16.30
CA VAL A 507 35.35 -4.25 17.56
C VAL A 507 35.45 -3.02 18.46
N VAL A 508 34.72 -3.04 19.58
CA VAL A 508 34.69 -1.93 20.55
C VAL A 508 35.58 -2.19 21.81
N GLY A 509 36.11 -3.41 21.95
CA GLY A 509 36.93 -3.80 23.07
C GLY A 509 37.29 -5.28 23.03
N LYS A 510 37.79 -5.79 24.19
CA LYS A 510 38.01 -7.21 24.39
C LYS A 510 37.15 -7.68 25.56
N GLY A 511 36.52 -8.84 25.39
CA GLY A 511 35.81 -9.52 26.46
C GLY A 511 36.75 -10.01 27.59
N GLU A 512 36.20 -10.49 28.68
CA GLU A 512 36.96 -11.04 29.81
C GLU A 512 37.80 -12.25 29.41
N ASP A 513 37.40 -12.99 28.39
CA ASP A 513 38.07 -14.14 27.80
C ASP A 513 39.10 -13.75 26.70
N GLY A 514 39.33 -12.47 26.46
CA GLY A 514 40.25 -11.93 25.45
C GLY A 514 39.68 -11.93 24.03
N SER A 515 38.43 -12.42 23.82
CA SER A 515 37.75 -12.38 22.52
C SER A 515 37.38 -10.93 22.14
N PRO A 516 37.32 -10.59 20.84
CA PRO A 516 36.89 -9.25 20.41
C PRO A 516 35.42 -9.03 20.74
N LEU A 517 35.14 -7.96 21.50
CA LEU A 517 33.77 -7.51 21.76
C LEU A 517 33.25 -6.76 20.53
N ILE A 518 32.31 -7.36 19.79
CA ILE A 518 31.74 -6.79 18.58
C ILE A 518 30.41 -6.11 18.91
N GLN A 519 30.28 -4.84 18.57
CA GLN A 519 29.05 -4.06 18.70
C GLN A 519 28.67 -3.43 17.34
N ARG A 520 27.37 -3.33 17.06
CA ARG A 520 26.88 -2.64 15.86
C ARG A 520 26.86 -1.13 16.09
N MET A 521 27.73 -0.41 15.39
CA MET A 521 27.88 1.05 15.50
C MET A 521 27.41 1.75 14.22
N PRO A 522 26.67 2.89 14.31
CA PRO A 522 26.31 3.68 13.14
C PRO A 522 27.54 4.10 12.35
N TRP A 523 27.48 4.01 11.01
CA TRP A 523 28.57 4.44 10.16
C TRP A 523 28.09 5.34 9.03
N PRO A 524 28.34 6.66 9.08
CA PRO A 524 27.67 7.66 8.26
C PRO A 524 27.85 7.54 6.74
N TYR A 525 28.82 6.77 6.25
CA TYR A 525 29.03 6.52 4.82
C TYR A 525 27.99 5.58 4.18
N PHE A 526 27.17 4.93 4.99
CA PHE A 526 26.10 4.07 4.52
C PHE A 526 24.72 4.66 4.89
N PRO A 527 24.37 5.81 4.29
CA PRO A 527 23.13 6.49 4.61
C PRO A 527 21.90 5.71 4.13
N PHE A 528 20.80 5.85 4.87
CA PHE A 528 19.48 5.48 4.41
C PHE A 528 18.86 6.63 3.65
N LEU A 529 18.48 6.38 2.41
CA LEU A 529 17.85 7.37 1.54
C LEU A 529 16.34 7.30 1.64
N GLN A 530 15.71 8.47 1.62
CA GLN A 530 14.26 8.61 1.63
C GLN A 530 13.74 8.93 0.24
N GLY A 531 12.62 8.32 -0.14
CA GLY A 531 11.94 8.58 -1.40
C GLY A 531 11.09 9.86 -1.36
N ASN A 532 11.03 10.57 -2.46
CA ASN A 532 10.04 11.62 -2.67
C ASN A 532 8.65 10.99 -2.83
N GLU A 533 7.85 11.01 -1.78
CA GLU A 533 6.54 10.34 -1.72
C GLU A 533 5.52 10.83 -2.79
N GLN A 534 5.82 11.90 -3.50
CA GLN A 534 4.97 12.39 -4.59
C GLN A 534 5.23 11.69 -5.93
N HIS A 535 6.35 10.96 -6.07
CA HIS A 535 6.69 10.32 -7.34
C HIS A 535 6.44 8.81 -7.32
N PRO A 536 5.76 8.22 -8.34
CA PRO A 536 5.36 6.81 -8.36
C PRO A 536 6.49 5.79 -8.20
N ILE A 537 7.71 6.10 -8.63
CA ILE A 537 8.89 5.22 -8.48
C ILE A 537 9.18 4.94 -7.01
N VAL A 538 9.10 5.96 -6.17
CA VAL A 538 9.54 5.92 -4.77
C VAL A 538 8.40 6.06 -3.76
N GLN A 539 7.18 6.07 -4.26
CA GLN A 539 5.99 6.13 -3.43
C GLN A 539 5.72 4.78 -2.77
N ASN A 540 5.40 4.79 -1.49
CA ASN A 540 5.10 3.59 -0.70
C ASN A 540 6.22 2.53 -0.71
N ILE A 541 7.49 2.94 -0.85
CA ILE A 541 8.66 2.09 -0.57
C ILE A 541 9.27 2.48 0.77
N ASP A 542 9.99 1.55 1.40
CA ASP A 542 10.80 1.83 2.58
C ASP A 542 12.10 2.55 2.18
N ARG A 543 12.96 2.81 3.17
CA ARG A 543 14.27 3.42 2.99
C ARG A 543 15.13 2.58 2.04
N VAL A 544 15.90 3.25 1.20
CA VAL A 544 16.88 2.64 0.30
C VAL A 544 18.26 2.72 0.94
N LEU A 545 18.96 1.60 1.00
CA LEU A 545 20.34 1.54 1.50
C LEU A 545 21.31 2.02 0.44
N SER A 546 22.25 2.87 0.83
CA SER A 546 23.27 3.44 -0.05
C SER A 546 24.66 3.20 0.52
N TYR A 547 25.67 3.13 -0.36
CA TYR A 547 27.06 2.91 0.00
C TYR A 547 27.94 3.97 -0.67
N PHE A 548 28.51 4.88 0.11
CA PHE A 548 29.38 5.96 -0.36
C PHE A 548 28.76 6.86 -1.46
N PRO A 549 27.52 7.33 -1.33
CA PRO A 549 26.89 8.13 -2.34
C PRO A 549 27.57 9.48 -2.53
N SER A 550 27.44 10.03 -3.73
CA SER A 550 27.81 11.40 -4.06
C SER A 550 26.57 12.30 -4.16
N SER A 551 26.70 13.60 -3.95
CA SER A 551 25.56 14.50 -4.12
C SER A 551 25.31 14.82 -5.61
N ILE A 552 24.04 15.02 -5.97
CA ILE A 552 23.59 15.40 -7.31
C ILE A 552 22.99 16.81 -7.26
N ASP A 553 23.47 17.67 -8.19
CA ASP A 553 22.84 18.96 -8.48
C ASP A 553 22.00 18.88 -9.76
N THR A 554 20.87 19.58 -9.77
CA THR A 554 20.05 19.74 -10.97
C THR A 554 20.25 21.11 -11.60
N ILE A 555 20.38 21.15 -12.92
CA ILE A 555 20.68 22.36 -13.71
C ILE A 555 19.53 22.60 -14.67
N ALA A 556 19.06 23.84 -14.76
CA ALA A 556 17.95 24.18 -15.66
C ALA A 556 18.34 23.95 -17.13
N VAL A 557 17.60 23.10 -17.83
CA VAL A 557 17.70 22.85 -19.27
C VAL A 557 16.31 22.93 -19.87
N ALA A 558 16.14 23.72 -20.94
CA ALA A 558 14.85 23.90 -21.57
C ALA A 558 14.27 22.59 -22.11
N GLY A 559 13.02 22.30 -21.78
CA GLY A 559 12.32 21.09 -22.23
C GLY A 559 12.66 19.80 -21.46
N ILE A 560 13.46 19.90 -20.39
CA ILE A 560 13.78 18.77 -19.50
C ILE A 560 13.23 19.03 -18.11
N GLN A 561 12.32 18.19 -17.66
CA GLN A 561 11.83 18.17 -16.30
C GLN A 561 12.75 17.30 -15.44
N LYS A 562 13.07 17.74 -14.23
CA LYS A 562 13.85 16.98 -13.26
C LYS A 562 13.05 16.78 -11.99
N THR A 563 13.09 15.55 -11.47
CA THR A 563 12.45 15.17 -10.22
C THR A 563 13.46 14.44 -9.35
N ILE A 564 13.67 14.93 -8.15
CA ILE A 564 14.50 14.24 -7.16
C ILE A 564 13.74 12.99 -6.72
N LEU A 565 14.35 11.82 -6.84
CA LEU A 565 13.76 10.54 -6.45
C LEU A 565 14.16 10.16 -5.03
N LEU A 566 15.48 10.17 -4.76
CA LEU A 566 16.04 9.78 -3.46
C LEU A 566 16.92 10.89 -2.90
N SER A 567 16.81 11.14 -1.62
CA SER A 567 17.64 12.10 -0.88
C SER A 567 17.99 11.57 0.51
N THR A 568 19.03 12.16 1.11
CA THR A 568 19.37 11.95 2.52
C THR A 568 18.33 12.58 3.46
N ASP A 569 18.50 12.35 4.75
CA ASP A 569 17.69 12.96 5.82
C ASP A 569 18.17 14.40 6.12
N SER A 570 17.75 14.93 7.25
CA SER A 570 17.99 16.31 7.70
C SER A 570 19.40 16.53 8.29
N ASN A 571 20.13 15.47 8.63
CA ASN A 571 21.42 15.56 9.33
C ASN A 571 22.53 14.94 8.49
N SER A 572 22.87 15.59 7.39
CA SER A 572 23.89 15.15 6.45
C SER A 572 25.09 16.10 6.41
N ARG A 573 26.19 15.60 5.85
CA ARG A 573 27.36 16.43 5.47
C ARG A 573 28.02 15.94 4.18
N ILE A 574 28.88 16.75 3.61
CA ILE A 574 29.62 16.48 2.38
C ILE A 574 31.10 16.49 2.66
N LEU A 575 31.84 15.48 2.17
CA LEU A 575 33.28 15.41 2.14
C LEU A 575 33.75 15.55 0.69
N SER A 576 34.44 16.65 0.36
CA SER A 576 34.93 16.90 -1.00
C SER A 576 36.11 15.98 -1.34
N SER A 577 36.24 15.61 -2.64
CA SER A 577 37.38 14.85 -3.14
C SER A 577 38.68 15.71 -3.14
N PRO A 578 39.83 15.16 -2.73
CA PRO A 578 40.03 13.81 -2.18
C PRO A 578 39.45 13.65 -0.77
N ALA A 579 38.57 12.64 -0.57
CA ALA A 579 37.84 12.41 0.66
C ALA A 579 38.49 11.30 1.50
N VAL A 580 38.78 11.57 2.75
CA VAL A 580 39.28 10.55 3.69
C VAL A 580 38.11 9.73 4.20
N VAL A 581 38.13 8.43 3.96
CA VAL A 581 37.19 7.45 4.52
C VAL A 581 37.83 6.83 5.75
N ASP A 582 37.20 6.98 6.92
CA ASP A 582 37.70 6.50 8.22
C ASP A 582 36.62 5.66 8.91
N ILE A 583 37.01 4.51 9.44
CA ILE A 583 36.14 3.61 10.23
C ILE A 583 35.61 4.29 11.49
N ASN A 584 36.29 5.30 12.01
CA ASN A 584 35.90 6.05 13.20
C ASN A 584 35.07 7.29 12.92
N SER A 585 34.73 7.58 11.66
CA SER A 585 33.90 8.73 11.29
C SER A 585 32.53 8.70 12.01
N GLY A 586 32.11 9.85 12.52
CA GLY A 586 30.85 9.99 13.28
C GLY A 586 30.96 9.67 14.78
N LYS A 587 32.17 9.33 15.28
CA LYS A 587 32.38 8.97 16.70
C LYS A 587 33.03 10.06 17.53
N GLN A 588 33.63 11.07 16.91
CA GLN A 588 34.37 12.12 17.61
C GLN A 588 33.43 13.20 18.13
N GLU A 589 33.62 13.65 19.37
CA GLU A 589 32.95 14.83 19.93
C GLU A 589 33.24 16.07 19.05
N GLY A 590 32.19 16.83 18.70
CA GLY A 590 32.27 17.96 17.78
C GLY A 590 32.13 17.61 16.29
N GLU A 591 32.35 16.35 15.89
CA GLU A 591 32.09 15.92 14.50
C GLU A 591 30.60 15.97 14.14
N LEU A 592 29.73 15.67 15.10
CA LEU A 592 28.27 15.69 14.92
C LEU A 592 27.73 17.07 14.55
N GLU A 593 28.37 18.14 15.02
CA GLU A 593 28.00 19.51 14.67
C GLU A 593 28.21 19.86 13.20
N SER A 594 29.02 19.07 12.47
CA SER A 594 29.28 19.25 11.05
C SER A 594 28.15 18.73 10.14
N PHE A 595 27.21 17.95 10.69
CA PHE A 595 26.07 17.40 9.95
C PHE A 595 24.90 18.41 9.90
N GLN A 596 25.07 19.47 9.14
CA GLN A 596 24.11 20.58 9.04
C GLN A 596 23.40 20.69 7.68
N LYS A 597 23.71 19.79 6.74
CA LYS A 597 23.05 19.76 5.43
C LYS A 597 21.84 18.83 5.48
N ASN A 598 20.81 19.17 4.73
CA ASN A 598 19.59 18.41 4.68
C ASN A 598 19.24 18.03 3.24
N HIS A 599 18.60 16.91 3.07
CA HIS A 599 17.97 16.43 1.83
C HIS A 599 18.90 16.51 0.60
N LEU A 600 20.13 16.02 0.75
CA LEU A 600 21.09 15.92 -0.37
C LEU A 600 20.60 14.90 -1.39
N SER A 601 20.45 15.30 -2.65
CA SER A 601 19.94 14.45 -3.72
C SER A 601 20.96 13.39 -4.09
N VAL A 602 20.54 12.12 -4.22
CA VAL A 602 21.37 10.96 -4.62
C VAL A 602 20.82 10.28 -5.88
N ALA A 603 19.50 10.37 -6.12
CA ALA A 603 18.89 9.88 -7.35
C ALA A 603 17.95 10.92 -7.95
N VAL A 604 18.05 11.13 -9.27
CA VAL A 604 17.28 12.12 -10.02
C VAL A 604 16.74 11.50 -11.30
N LEU A 605 15.49 11.76 -11.60
CA LEU A 605 14.84 11.48 -12.88
C LEU A 605 14.87 12.75 -13.73
N ALA A 606 15.36 12.66 -14.98
CA ALA A 606 15.28 13.69 -15.99
C ALA A 606 14.47 13.19 -17.20
N GLU A 607 13.46 13.94 -17.58
CA GLU A 607 12.51 13.54 -18.63
C GLU A 607 12.31 14.65 -19.65
N GLY A 608 12.23 14.28 -20.91
CA GLY A 608 11.93 15.24 -21.98
C GLY A 608 12.65 14.93 -23.30
N LYS A 609 12.73 15.94 -24.16
CA LYS A 609 13.48 15.88 -25.41
C LYS A 609 14.85 16.50 -25.21
N PHE A 610 15.85 15.65 -25.03
CA PHE A 610 17.21 16.09 -24.70
C PHE A 610 17.90 16.77 -25.87
N PRO A 611 18.75 17.79 -25.61
CA PRO A 611 19.69 18.36 -26.60
C PRO A 611 20.91 17.47 -26.69
N SER A 612 21.41 17.22 -27.90
CA SER A 612 22.67 16.46 -28.07
C SER A 612 23.89 17.20 -27.50
N LEU A 613 24.78 16.47 -26.86
CA LEU A 613 26.09 16.96 -26.44
C LEU A 613 26.93 17.39 -27.66
N PHE A 614 26.76 16.70 -28.77
CA PHE A 614 27.56 16.83 -29.99
C PHE A 614 27.01 17.87 -30.97
N SER A 615 25.98 18.65 -30.63
CA SER A 615 25.55 19.78 -31.44
C SER A 615 26.74 20.69 -31.75
N ASN A 616 27.10 20.87 -33.03
CA ASN A 616 28.25 21.59 -33.53
C ASN A 616 29.66 20.99 -33.22
N ARG A 617 29.71 19.71 -32.76
CA ARG A 617 31.00 19.04 -32.44
C ARG A 617 31.21 17.74 -33.23
N VAL A 618 30.33 17.40 -34.15
CA VAL A 618 30.37 16.13 -34.88
C VAL A 618 31.43 16.21 -35.98
N SER A 619 32.41 15.31 -35.92
CA SER A 619 33.40 15.17 -37.01
C SER A 619 32.82 14.34 -38.17
N ALA A 620 33.41 14.48 -39.39
CA ALA A 620 33.01 13.70 -40.57
C ALA A 620 33.09 12.18 -40.27
N VAL A 621 34.14 11.74 -39.57
CA VAL A 621 34.34 10.33 -39.17
C VAL A 621 33.21 9.85 -38.25
N MET A 622 32.73 10.67 -37.32
CA MET A 622 31.59 10.34 -36.45
C MET A 622 30.29 10.23 -37.25
N LEU A 623 30.06 11.12 -38.22
CA LEU A 623 28.89 11.07 -39.10
C LEU A 623 28.83 9.77 -39.93
N ASP A 624 30.01 9.39 -40.49
CA ASP A 624 30.15 8.15 -41.25
C ASP A 624 29.92 6.92 -40.37
N SER A 625 30.41 6.92 -39.13
CA SER A 625 30.20 5.85 -38.16
C SER A 625 28.73 5.69 -37.80
N ILE A 626 28.00 6.79 -37.56
CA ILE A 626 26.56 6.77 -37.28
C ILE A 626 25.80 6.20 -38.49
N LYS A 627 26.06 6.73 -39.69
CA LYS A 627 25.42 6.31 -40.93
C LYS A 627 25.66 4.83 -41.25
N ALA A 628 26.90 4.39 -41.11
CA ALA A 628 27.28 2.98 -41.32
C ALA A 628 26.60 2.02 -40.34
N SER A 629 26.45 2.42 -39.05
CA SER A 629 25.97 1.54 -37.99
C SER A 629 24.44 1.60 -37.86
N THR A 630 23.81 2.75 -38.09
CA THR A 630 22.37 2.94 -37.83
C THR A 630 21.51 3.01 -39.10
N GLY A 631 22.15 3.23 -40.25
CA GLY A 631 21.45 3.54 -41.52
C GLY A 631 20.73 4.90 -41.52
N LYS A 632 20.87 5.68 -40.44
CA LYS A 632 20.21 6.97 -40.21
C LYS A 632 21.23 8.08 -40.05
N GLY A 633 20.83 9.33 -40.29
CA GLY A 633 21.66 10.49 -40.04
C GLY A 633 21.79 10.84 -38.56
N TYR A 634 22.72 11.71 -38.24
CA TYR A 634 22.91 12.26 -36.90
C TYR A 634 21.67 13.05 -36.42
N LEU A 635 21.30 12.89 -35.16
CA LEU A 635 20.20 13.57 -34.52
C LEU A 635 20.73 14.68 -33.57
N GLU A 636 20.47 15.95 -33.89
CA GLU A 636 20.86 17.10 -33.05
C GLU A 636 20.02 17.28 -31.81
N LYS A 637 18.76 16.83 -31.84
CA LYS A 637 17.80 16.93 -30.75
C LYS A 637 16.99 15.65 -30.67
N GLY A 638 16.48 15.36 -29.49
CA GLY A 638 15.58 14.23 -29.27
C GLY A 638 14.34 14.29 -30.16
N ILE A 639 14.17 13.29 -31.01
CA ILE A 639 12.97 13.13 -31.85
C ILE A 639 11.76 12.67 -31.04
N ALA A 640 12.01 11.94 -29.95
CA ALA A 640 11.03 11.47 -28.99
C ALA A 640 11.44 11.84 -27.57
N SER A 641 10.50 11.82 -26.65
CA SER A 641 10.80 11.98 -25.22
C SER A 641 11.57 10.76 -24.71
N SER A 642 12.62 11.01 -23.93
CA SER A 642 13.45 10.02 -23.26
C SER A 642 13.39 10.26 -21.74
N LYS A 643 13.61 9.21 -20.97
CA LYS A 643 13.69 9.24 -19.52
C LYS A 643 15.05 8.77 -19.06
N GLN A 644 15.71 9.56 -18.23
CA GLN A 644 17.02 9.27 -17.68
C GLN A 644 16.93 9.21 -16.16
N VAL A 645 17.26 8.07 -15.57
CA VAL A 645 17.38 7.95 -14.10
C VAL A 645 18.86 7.95 -13.76
N ILE A 646 19.32 8.95 -13.02
CA ILE A 646 20.72 9.14 -12.63
C ILE A 646 20.83 8.88 -11.13
N ILE A 647 21.66 7.92 -10.75
CA ILE A 647 21.91 7.47 -9.38
C ILE A 647 23.41 7.64 -9.12
N SER A 648 23.78 8.35 -8.08
CA SER A 648 25.17 8.65 -7.74
C SER A 648 25.83 7.65 -6.78
N ASP A 649 25.24 6.49 -6.67
CA ASP A 649 25.76 5.32 -5.97
C ASP A 649 25.28 4.07 -6.71
N ALA A 650 26.21 3.38 -7.35
CA ALA A 650 25.87 2.20 -8.13
C ALA A 650 25.51 0.98 -7.28
N ASP A 651 25.94 0.96 -6.04
CA ASP A 651 25.66 -0.14 -5.11
C ASP A 651 24.18 -0.21 -4.68
N ILE A 652 23.39 0.84 -4.92
CA ILE A 652 21.94 0.78 -4.79
C ILE A 652 21.33 -0.30 -5.69
N LEU A 653 21.92 -0.54 -6.87
CA LEU A 653 21.45 -1.53 -7.85
C LEU A 653 22.25 -2.83 -7.86
N THR A 654 23.31 -2.94 -7.06
CA THR A 654 24.07 -4.18 -6.93
C THR A 654 23.61 -4.97 -5.70
N ASN A 655 24.03 -6.22 -5.59
CA ASN A 655 23.79 -7.05 -4.43
C ASN A 655 25.10 -7.50 -3.77
N GLN A 656 25.07 -7.65 -2.47
CA GLN A 656 26.18 -8.23 -1.71
C GLN A 656 26.27 -9.73 -1.95
N VAL A 657 27.47 -10.30 -1.83
CA VAL A 657 27.71 -11.73 -1.96
C VAL A 657 28.26 -12.26 -0.64
N ASP A 658 27.51 -13.10 0.02
CA ASP A 658 27.93 -13.76 1.26
C ASP A 658 28.66 -15.07 0.92
N VAL A 659 29.75 -15.36 1.63
CA VAL A 659 30.57 -16.55 1.35
C VAL A 659 29.82 -17.86 1.57
N LYS A 660 28.86 -17.88 2.50
CA LYS A 660 28.09 -19.09 2.86
C LYS A 660 26.74 -19.16 2.15
N ARG A 661 26.08 -18.01 1.96
CA ARG A 661 24.72 -17.92 1.43
C ARG A 661 24.68 -17.61 -0.07
N GLY A 662 25.82 -17.21 -0.67
CA GLY A 662 25.89 -16.78 -2.06
C GLY A 662 25.38 -15.34 -2.27
N PRO A 663 24.88 -15.00 -3.47
CA PRO A 663 24.34 -13.67 -3.74
C PRO A 663 23.11 -13.38 -2.88
N LEU A 664 23.16 -12.26 -2.15
CA LEU A 664 22.05 -11.80 -1.31
C LEU A 664 21.07 -10.95 -2.14
N PRO A 665 19.82 -10.80 -1.72
CA PRO A 665 18.90 -9.86 -2.34
C PRO A 665 19.43 -8.41 -2.31
N MET A 666 19.09 -7.59 -3.32
CA MET A 666 19.38 -6.15 -3.31
C MET A 666 18.88 -5.49 -2.03
N GLY A 667 19.70 -4.63 -1.42
CA GLY A 667 19.38 -3.95 -0.17
C GLY A 667 19.51 -4.81 1.09
N MET A 668 20.07 -6.02 1.00
CA MET A 668 20.35 -6.88 2.16
C MET A 668 21.83 -6.85 2.51
N MET A 669 22.15 -6.69 3.80
CA MET A 669 23.51 -6.74 4.31
C MET A 669 23.86 -8.16 4.83
N PRO A 670 25.11 -8.62 4.73
CA PRO A 670 25.50 -9.97 5.18
C PRO A 670 25.23 -10.27 6.68
N TYR A 671 25.23 -9.25 7.51
CA TYR A 671 25.08 -9.35 8.96
C TYR A 671 23.72 -8.85 9.46
N GLU A 672 22.75 -8.59 8.56
CA GLU A 672 21.43 -8.10 8.89
C GLU A 672 20.38 -8.88 8.09
N GLU A 673 19.30 -9.28 8.76
CA GLU A 673 18.21 -10.01 8.09
C GLU A 673 17.19 -9.05 7.42
N TYR A 674 17.33 -7.76 7.68
CA TYR A 674 16.44 -6.75 7.11
C TYR A 674 16.83 -6.43 5.66
N GLN A 675 15.85 -6.51 4.76
CA GLN A 675 15.99 -6.11 3.36
C GLN A 675 15.43 -4.70 3.17
N PHE A 676 16.27 -3.76 2.78
CA PHE A 676 15.89 -2.40 2.41
C PHE A 676 15.23 -2.38 1.02
N ALA A 677 14.53 -1.29 0.69
CA ALA A 677 13.72 -1.18 -0.51
C ALA A 677 14.51 -0.94 -1.83
N ASN A 678 15.78 -1.32 -1.89
CA ASN A 678 16.61 -1.19 -3.10
C ASN A 678 15.99 -1.95 -4.30
N HIS A 679 15.52 -3.17 -4.06
CA HIS A 679 14.85 -3.98 -5.08
C HIS A 679 13.57 -3.31 -5.57
N ASP A 680 12.73 -2.81 -4.67
CA ASP A 680 11.48 -2.12 -5.05
C ASP A 680 11.76 -0.84 -5.84
N PHE A 681 12.76 -0.05 -5.42
CA PHE A 681 13.21 1.13 -6.17
C PHE A 681 13.63 0.78 -7.58
N PHE A 682 14.40 -0.29 -7.74
CA PHE A 682 14.84 -0.76 -9.05
C PHE A 682 13.68 -1.23 -9.93
N VAL A 683 12.85 -2.14 -9.42
CA VAL A 683 11.70 -2.69 -10.19
C VAL A 683 10.73 -1.58 -10.59
N ASN A 684 10.44 -0.65 -9.68
CA ASN A 684 9.58 0.50 -9.98
C ASN A 684 10.21 1.43 -11.03
N THR A 685 11.52 1.64 -10.97
CA THR A 685 12.26 2.42 -11.98
C THR A 685 12.12 1.77 -13.35
N ILE A 686 12.34 0.47 -13.45
CA ILE A 686 12.20 -0.27 -14.71
C ILE A 686 10.77 -0.23 -15.23
N ALA A 687 9.77 -0.43 -14.37
CA ALA A 687 8.37 -0.32 -14.74
C ALA A 687 8.03 1.08 -15.27
N TYR A 688 8.46 2.14 -14.58
CA TYR A 688 8.23 3.53 -14.99
C TYR A 688 8.82 3.88 -16.36
N LEU A 689 9.97 3.27 -16.70
CA LEU A 689 10.65 3.50 -17.97
C LEU A 689 10.03 2.73 -19.14
N ASN A 690 9.36 1.60 -18.88
CA ASN A 690 8.97 0.64 -19.91
C ASN A 690 7.46 0.42 -20.03
N GLU A 691 6.68 0.69 -18.98
CA GLU A 691 5.24 0.49 -18.91
C GLU A 691 4.44 1.79 -19.14
N PRO A 692 3.14 1.72 -19.41
CA PRO A 692 2.30 2.91 -19.48
C PRO A 692 2.31 3.70 -18.17
N ILE A 693 2.45 5.02 -18.24
CA ILE A 693 2.53 5.92 -17.07
C ILE A 693 1.31 5.76 -16.14
N GLY A 694 0.13 5.55 -16.71
CA GLY A 694 -1.11 5.37 -15.97
C GLY A 694 -1.11 4.14 -15.03
N LEU A 695 -0.36 3.10 -15.36
CA LEU A 695 -0.28 1.90 -14.51
C LEU A 695 0.38 2.22 -13.16
N LEU A 696 1.51 2.93 -13.17
CA LEU A 696 2.18 3.34 -11.93
C LEU A 696 1.41 4.41 -11.15
N ALA A 697 0.55 5.19 -11.81
CA ALA A 697 -0.30 6.14 -11.12
C ALA A 697 -1.28 5.45 -10.14
N SER A 698 -1.66 4.19 -10.37
CA SER A 698 -2.48 3.41 -9.42
C SER A 698 -1.77 3.13 -8.08
N ARG A 699 -0.43 3.28 -7.99
CA ARG A 699 0.32 3.25 -6.72
C ARG A 699 0.09 4.49 -5.86
N SER A 700 -0.41 5.58 -6.45
CA SER A 700 -0.53 6.88 -5.77
C SER A 700 -1.57 6.93 -4.65
N LYS A 701 -2.34 5.87 -4.44
CA LYS A 701 -3.28 5.76 -3.33
C LYS A 701 -2.53 5.57 -2.02
N GLN A 702 -2.16 6.68 -1.39
CA GLN A 702 -1.58 6.65 -0.06
C GLN A 702 -2.67 6.45 0.98
N GLN A 703 -2.50 5.48 1.86
CA GLN A 703 -3.18 5.51 3.15
C GLN A 703 -2.34 6.37 4.09
N LEU A 704 -2.67 7.64 4.18
CA LEU A 704 -2.07 8.51 5.18
C LEU A 704 -2.42 7.98 6.58
N LEU A 705 -1.40 7.54 7.30
CA LEU A 705 -1.53 7.25 8.73
C LEU A 705 -1.73 8.58 9.46
N ARG A 706 -2.97 8.84 9.87
CA ARG A 706 -3.38 10.06 10.56
C ARG A 706 -3.09 9.88 12.05
N LEU A 707 -1.84 10.15 12.42
CA LEU A 707 -1.39 10.02 13.80
C LEU A 707 -1.84 11.21 14.64
N LEU A 708 -2.09 10.96 15.93
CA LEU A 708 -2.33 12.01 16.90
C LEU A 708 -0.99 12.67 17.26
N ASN A 709 -0.99 14.00 17.35
CA ASN A 709 0.15 14.75 17.82
C ASN A 709 0.31 14.53 19.33
N ARG A 710 1.35 13.77 19.72
CA ARG A 710 1.61 13.41 21.12
C ARG A 710 1.77 14.63 22.02
N GLN A 711 2.49 15.63 21.55
CA GLN A 711 2.74 16.83 22.33
C GLN A 711 1.43 17.56 22.62
N LYS A 712 0.56 17.76 21.62
CA LYS A 712 -0.77 18.38 21.79
C LYS A 712 -1.67 17.55 22.72
N VAL A 713 -1.60 16.20 22.62
CA VAL A 713 -2.37 15.30 23.48
C VAL A 713 -1.92 15.40 24.92
N GLU A 714 -0.60 15.44 25.19
CA GLU A 714 -0.06 15.58 26.54
C GLU A 714 -0.33 16.94 27.16
N GLU A 715 -0.14 18.01 26.41
CA GLU A 715 -0.40 19.40 26.86
C GLU A 715 -1.89 19.62 27.22
N HIS A 716 -2.81 19.00 26.48
CA HIS A 716 -4.25 19.20 26.67
C HIS A 716 -4.98 17.99 27.25
N ARG A 717 -4.25 17.00 27.80
CA ARG A 717 -4.80 15.71 28.26
C ARG A 717 -6.04 15.84 29.14
N VAL A 718 -5.96 16.68 30.19
CA VAL A 718 -7.05 16.84 31.16
C VAL A 718 -8.27 17.52 30.51
N LEU A 719 -8.04 18.56 29.71
CA LEU A 719 -9.10 19.28 29.00
C LEU A 719 -9.82 18.35 28.01
N VAL A 720 -9.05 17.57 27.25
CA VAL A 720 -9.60 16.61 26.28
C VAL A 720 -10.44 15.52 26.98
N GLN A 721 -9.97 14.98 28.09
CA GLN A 721 -10.73 14.01 28.89
C GLN A 721 -12.06 14.60 29.38
N PHE A 722 -12.03 15.85 29.89
CA PHE A 722 -13.28 16.54 30.30
C PHE A 722 -14.23 16.77 29.12
N ILE A 723 -13.74 17.22 27.97
CA ILE A 723 -14.57 17.42 26.77
C ILE A 723 -15.18 16.13 26.29
N LEU A 724 -14.42 15.03 26.23
CA LEU A 724 -14.89 13.74 25.73
C LEU A 724 -15.92 13.06 26.66
N VAL A 725 -15.79 13.23 27.98
CA VAL A 725 -16.70 12.61 28.94
C VAL A 725 -17.92 13.48 29.25
N LEU A 726 -17.69 14.74 29.56
CA LEU A 726 -18.78 15.66 29.98
C LEU A 726 -19.46 16.34 28.80
N GLY A 727 -18.75 16.60 27.71
CA GLY A 727 -19.29 17.32 26.55
C GLY A 727 -20.59 16.73 26.01
N PRO A 728 -20.64 15.44 25.66
CA PRO A 728 -21.87 14.79 25.19
C PRO A 728 -23.01 14.85 26.20
N LEU A 729 -22.73 14.68 27.49
CA LEU A 729 -23.73 14.73 28.57
C LEU A 729 -24.31 16.17 28.73
N VAL A 730 -23.45 17.18 28.64
CA VAL A 730 -23.88 18.58 28.71
C VAL A 730 -24.76 18.93 27.50
N LEU A 731 -24.39 18.49 26.30
CA LEU A 731 -25.17 18.70 25.07
C LEU A 731 -26.56 18.04 25.18
N LEU A 732 -26.62 16.81 25.66
CA LEU A 732 -27.90 16.10 25.91
C LEU A 732 -28.75 16.82 26.99
N GLY A 733 -28.12 17.28 28.05
CA GLY A 733 -28.78 18.07 29.10
C GLY A 733 -29.36 19.38 28.57
N LEU A 734 -28.61 20.12 27.77
CA LEU A 734 -29.09 21.34 27.11
C LEU A 734 -30.24 21.06 26.15
N PHE A 735 -30.14 19.97 25.35
CA PHE A 735 -31.23 19.55 24.47
C PHE A 735 -32.50 19.25 25.28
N TYR A 736 -32.38 18.50 26.38
CA TYR A 736 -33.48 18.20 27.27
C TYR A 736 -34.14 19.47 27.84
N LEU A 737 -33.35 20.44 28.29
CA LEU A 737 -33.89 21.71 28.82
C LEU A 737 -34.59 22.51 27.74
N ILE A 738 -34.03 22.61 26.56
CA ILE A 738 -34.64 23.31 25.42
C ILE A 738 -35.95 22.63 25.02
N TRP A 739 -35.92 21.31 24.87
CA TRP A 739 -37.10 20.50 24.50
C TRP A 739 -38.23 20.59 25.51
N THR A 740 -37.91 20.49 26.79
CA THR A 740 -38.90 20.63 27.85
C THR A 740 -39.48 22.04 27.94
N GLY A 741 -38.62 23.07 27.72
CA GLY A 741 -39.07 24.46 27.63
C GLY A 741 -40.00 24.71 26.44
N TYR A 742 -39.66 24.18 25.26
CA TYR A 742 -40.49 24.22 24.06
C TYR A 742 -41.82 23.51 24.26
N ARG A 743 -41.81 22.29 24.81
CA ARG A 743 -42.99 21.50 25.07
C ARG A 743 -43.91 22.18 26.09
N LYS A 744 -43.38 22.75 27.17
CA LYS A 744 -44.17 23.52 28.14
C LYS A 744 -44.82 24.74 27.49
N ARG A 745 -44.15 25.45 26.57
CA ARG A 745 -44.77 26.62 25.86
C ARG A 745 -45.89 26.22 24.91
N GLN A 746 -45.81 25.05 24.26
CA GLN A 746 -46.82 24.64 23.29
C GLN A 746 -48.00 23.88 23.90
N PHE A 747 -47.78 23.10 24.96
CA PHE A 747 -48.77 22.14 25.48
C PHE A 747 -49.15 22.33 26.95
N ALA A 748 -48.48 23.24 27.71
CA ALA A 748 -48.93 23.62 29.05
C ALA A 748 -49.92 24.77 28.93
N ILE A 749 -51.18 24.46 29.12
CA ILE A 749 -52.27 25.40 29.37
C ILE A 749 -52.24 25.82 30.85
#